data_b950673013e54e255c260a8f16a49b4e
#
_entry.id   b950673013e54e255c260a8f16a49b4e
#
_cell.length_a   1.000
_cell.length_b   1.000
_cell.length_c   1.000
_cell.angle_alpha   90.00
_cell.angle_beta   90.00
_cell.angle_gamma   90.00
#
_symmetry.space_group_name_H-M   'P 1'
#
loop_
_entity.id
_entity.type
_entity.pdbx_description
1 polymer ?
#
loop_
_entity_poly.entity_id
_entity_poly.type
_entity_poly.pdbx_seq_one_letter_code
_entity_poly.pdbx_strand_id
1 'polypeptide(L)'
;PSLPGVGYLKAGTERLVRFRASYVAAPPPPRRIDAGSGRVAGAPSAAIRVLPFTAAPVLQREETPSLPESTGEDLLLPGDEQWRDMSEMDIAVARMRGHGRPAHQVWLPPLEEPDTLDSLLADLAVDPRLGLVSAQWRARGPLRIPLGTVDLPLEQRRDTLEFDLSGAGGHMAVVGGPLSGKSTALRSVVMALSVTHTPREVQFYVMDFGGGTFTPFEGAPHVAGVATRDHEDVLNRMLAEIEGILADRERYFRENRIDSISTYRQGRSEGRFDDGYGDVFLVVDGWSTLRSDFEGMDMRIQALLPRALTFGVHLVLSTARWMDLRQQVRDVIGSRLELRLGDPTDSDVDRKIAQLVPTGRPGRGLESGGHHVLVTLPRADGDHEPSSLTQGVGATLERIRAAWPGTPGPKLRLLPTSIDLDTGRQLPGVDHGLALGVEESRLGPLLLDPPQESHLFLLGDSKSGKSTFLRSLAREIMRTHTPSQAQIFAIDLRRSLLDEIPEEYLAGYMTTREDADSKVRDLATYLRTRLPGESVTTEQLRNRSWWSGAEAWLLVDDYDLVATQSGNPVAALQPLMAQARDIGLHIVVARRMGGASRAMFEPVVQTMTELGSTGILLSGSPDEGAVIGRVKPVKSVPGRAQVVSRDAGRVVAQLAWSEPRA
;
A
#
# COMPACT_ATOMS: atom_id res chain seq x y z
N PRO A 1 -2.19 48.99 -58.63
CA PRO A 1 -2.95 47.77 -58.70
C PRO A 1 -2.04 46.60 -58.43
N SER A 2 -2.24 45.98 -57.28
CA SER A 2 -1.46 44.85 -56.84
C SER A 2 -1.96 43.58 -57.51
N LEU A 3 -1.24 43.15 -58.55
CA LEU A 3 -1.44 41.79 -59.06
C LEU A 3 -0.95 40.80 -57.97
N PRO A 4 -1.70 39.77 -57.64
CA PRO A 4 -1.28 38.75 -56.71
C PRO A 4 0.07 38.14 -57.13
N GLY A 5 0.97 37.92 -56.15
CA GLY A 5 2.30 37.34 -56.36
C GLY A 5 3.37 38.30 -56.90
N VAL A 6 3.05 39.58 -57.16
CA VAL A 6 4.04 40.59 -57.57
C VAL A 6 4.65 41.22 -56.31
N GLY A 7 5.97 41.20 -56.22
CA GLY A 7 6.76 41.76 -55.12
C GLY A 7 8.00 42.49 -55.58
N TYR A 8 8.70 43.08 -54.65
CA TYR A 8 9.98 43.73 -54.87
C TYR A 8 11.02 43.10 -53.93
N LEU A 9 12.08 42.58 -54.48
CA LEU A 9 13.21 42.05 -53.73
C LEU A 9 14.31 43.12 -53.66
N LYS A 10 14.77 43.39 -52.46
CA LYS A 10 15.92 44.23 -52.19
C LYS A 10 17.02 43.39 -51.56
N ALA A 11 18.12 43.24 -52.22
CA ALA A 11 19.34 42.59 -51.68
C ALA A 11 20.43 43.64 -51.47
N GLY A 12 20.82 43.89 -50.23
CA GLY A 12 21.82 44.91 -49.92
C GLY A 12 21.36 46.35 -50.17
N THR A 13 22.30 47.19 -50.67
CA THR A 13 22.06 48.62 -50.96
C THR A 13 21.63 48.90 -52.41
N GLU A 14 21.48 47.85 -53.22
CA GLU A 14 21.21 47.95 -54.64
C GLU A 14 19.71 48.09 -55.02
N ARG A 15 19.44 48.12 -56.32
CA ARG A 15 18.12 48.37 -56.89
C ARG A 15 17.08 47.35 -56.40
N LEU A 16 15.86 47.82 -56.18
CA LEU A 16 14.68 47.00 -56.02
C LEU A 16 14.39 46.26 -57.32
N VAL A 17 14.45 44.94 -57.29
CA VAL A 17 14.06 44.08 -58.40
C VAL A 17 12.61 43.70 -58.26
N ARG A 18 11.80 44.04 -59.27
CA ARG A 18 10.39 43.61 -59.29
C ARG A 18 10.35 42.17 -59.79
N PHE A 19 9.67 41.32 -59.07
CA PHE A 19 9.47 39.93 -59.48
C PHE A 19 8.00 39.54 -59.35
N ARG A 20 7.65 38.43 -59.96
CA ARG A 20 6.37 37.77 -59.77
C ARG A 20 6.62 36.33 -59.31
N ALA A 21 6.06 35.95 -58.19
CA ALA A 21 6.13 34.57 -57.72
C ALA A 21 5.24 33.65 -58.58
N SER A 22 5.69 32.43 -58.76
CA SER A 22 4.90 31.39 -59.40
C SER A 22 3.72 30.99 -58.52
N TYR A 23 2.59 30.71 -59.15
CA TYR A 23 1.39 30.26 -58.47
C TYR A 23 1.30 28.73 -58.54
N VAL A 24 1.64 28.06 -57.46
CA VAL A 24 1.70 26.59 -57.40
C VAL A 24 0.45 25.95 -56.81
N ALA A 25 -0.52 26.73 -56.39
CA ALA A 25 -1.80 26.26 -55.83
C ALA A 25 -2.89 26.00 -56.89
N ALA A 26 -2.58 26.17 -58.19
CA ALA A 26 -3.48 25.79 -59.26
C ALA A 26 -3.38 24.30 -59.61
N PRO A 27 -4.46 23.66 -60.09
CA PRO A 27 -4.34 22.34 -60.67
C PRO A 27 -3.44 22.37 -61.92
N PRO A 28 -2.71 21.28 -62.17
CA PRO A 28 -1.85 21.22 -63.37
C PRO A 28 -2.67 21.37 -64.64
N PRO A 29 -2.11 22.02 -65.70
CA PRO A 29 -2.82 22.13 -66.94
C PRO A 29 -3.06 20.73 -67.57
N PRO A 30 -4.24 20.50 -68.18
CA PRO A 30 -4.54 19.21 -68.77
C PRO A 30 -3.53 18.89 -69.89
N ARG A 31 -3.07 17.64 -69.95
CA ARG A 31 -2.19 17.17 -71.01
C ARG A 31 -3.00 17.00 -72.28
N ARG A 32 -2.57 17.61 -73.32
CA ARG A 32 -3.22 17.51 -74.69
C ARG A 32 -2.51 16.45 -75.49
N ILE A 33 -3.29 15.58 -76.14
CA ILE A 33 -2.78 14.62 -77.14
C ILE A 33 -3.07 15.21 -78.53
N ASP A 34 -2.02 15.38 -79.29
CA ASP A 34 -2.17 15.79 -80.67
C ASP A 34 -2.79 14.63 -81.49
N ALA A 35 -4.01 14.81 -81.92
CA ALA A 35 -4.80 13.81 -82.66
C ALA A 35 -4.16 13.36 -83.98
N GLY A 36 -3.22 14.13 -84.52
CA GLY A 36 -2.56 13.82 -85.82
C GLY A 36 -1.26 12.99 -85.67
N SER A 37 -0.61 13.01 -84.51
CA SER A 37 0.70 12.38 -84.33
C SER A 37 0.74 11.32 -83.18
N GLY A 38 -0.33 11.17 -82.41
CA GLY A 38 -0.36 10.30 -81.27
C GLY A 38 0.67 10.68 -80.13
N ARG A 39 1.31 11.84 -80.31
CA ARG A 39 2.24 12.37 -79.32
C ARG A 39 1.53 13.30 -78.35
N VAL A 40 1.89 13.20 -77.08
CA VAL A 40 1.42 14.16 -76.09
C VAL A 40 1.95 15.54 -76.45
N ALA A 41 1.08 16.40 -77.04
CA ALA A 41 1.40 17.78 -77.35
C ALA A 41 1.22 18.61 -76.07
N GLY A 42 2.21 19.33 -75.77
CA GLY A 42 2.16 20.23 -74.65
C GLY A 42 3.11 19.80 -73.53
N ALA A 43 3.88 20.73 -73.20
CA ALA A 43 4.91 20.82 -72.20
C ALA A 43 5.92 19.69 -72.24
N PRO A 44 7.19 19.97 -72.18
CA PRO A 44 8.14 18.99 -71.78
C PRO A 44 7.54 18.36 -70.50
N SER A 45 7.33 17.07 -70.60
CA SER A 45 6.84 16.40 -69.43
C SER A 45 7.65 16.96 -68.27
N ALA A 46 7.06 17.92 -67.64
CA ALA A 46 7.49 18.36 -66.34
C ALA A 46 7.09 17.24 -65.38
N ALA A 47 7.59 16.04 -65.68
CA ALA A 47 7.71 15.03 -64.67
C ALA A 47 8.50 15.73 -63.57
N ILE A 48 7.84 16.21 -62.54
CA ILE A 48 8.49 16.77 -61.36
C ILE A 48 9.51 15.71 -60.97
N ARG A 49 10.78 15.93 -61.29
CA ARG A 49 11.87 15.04 -60.90
C ARG A 49 12.40 15.58 -59.61
N VAL A 50 12.33 14.77 -58.57
CA VAL A 50 13.02 15.06 -57.34
C VAL A 50 14.52 14.93 -57.63
N LEU A 51 15.23 16.03 -57.60
CA LEU A 51 16.67 16.06 -57.77
C LEU A 51 17.29 16.22 -56.38
N PRO A 52 18.41 15.53 -56.13
CA PRO A 52 19.12 15.77 -54.87
C PRO A 52 19.60 17.24 -54.85
N PHE A 53 19.41 17.90 -53.71
CA PHE A 53 19.92 19.25 -53.51
C PHE A 53 21.46 19.24 -53.58
N THR A 54 22.01 20.00 -54.49
CA THR A 54 23.48 20.15 -54.64
C THR A 54 23.80 21.64 -54.73
N ALA A 55 25.06 21.99 -54.39
CA ALA A 55 25.57 23.35 -54.59
C ALA A 55 25.97 23.66 -56.05
N ALA A 56 25.76 22.72 -56.96
CA ALA A 56 26.06 22.93 -58.38
C ALA A 56 25.00 23.88 -59.02
N PRO A 57 25.41 24.78 -59.92
CA PRO A 57 24.45 25.65 -60.60
C PRO A 57 23.48 24.82 -61.42
N VAL A 58 22.19 25.15 -61.32
CA VAL A 58 21.17 24.56 -62.16
C VAL A 58 21.31 25.15 -63.56
N LEU A 59 21.73 24.34 -64.50
CA LEU A 59 21.80 24.76 -65.91
C LEU A 59 20.36 24.99 -66.40
N GLN A 60 20.07 26.23 -66.76
CA GLN A 60 18.81 26.54 -67.45
C GLN A 60 18.79 25.83 -68.79
N ARG A 61 17.79 24.99 -68.98
CA ARG A 61 17.54 24.37 -70.30
C ARG A 61 17.01 25.44 -71.18
N GLU A 62 17.61 25.65 -72.35
CA GLU A 62 17.07 26.57 -73.40
C GLU A 62 15.64 26.19 -73.70
N GLU A 63 14.75 27.17 -73.59
CA GLU A 63 13.34 26.98 -73.93
C GLU A 63 13.27 26.68 -75.42
N THR A 64 12.84 25.50 -75.76
CA THR A 64 12.46 25.18 -77.18
C THR A 64 11.25 26.04 -77.53
N PRO A 65 11.25 26.72 -78.71
CA PRO A 65 10.15 27.62 -79.09
C PRO A 65 8.82 26.92 -79.02
N SER A 66 7.84 27.59 -78.42
CA SER A 66 6.46 27.12 -78.37
C SER A 66 5.88 26.83 -79.74
N LEU A 67 5.50 25.59 -79.97
CA LEU A 67 4.68 25.22 -81.15
C LEU A 67 3.29 25.86 -81.05
N PRO A 68 2.64 26.19 -82.20
CA PRO A 68 1.34 26.86 -82.17
C PRO A 68 0.25 26.01 -81.48
N GLU A 69 -0.67 26.69 -80.90
CA GLU A 69 -1.83 26.09 -80.20
C GLU A 69 -2.58 25.12 -81.14
N SER A 70 -2.53 23.84 -80.83
CA SER A 70 -3.34 22.83 -81.49
C SER A 70 -4.74 22.75 -80.88
N THR A 71 -5.76 22.74 -81.68
CA THR A 71 -7.16 22.53 -81.29
C THR A 71 -7.44 21.03 -81.08
N GLY A 72 -6.77 20.41 -80.21
CA GLY A 72 -7.00 19.00 -79.86
C GLY A 72 -7.96 18.83 -78.65
N GLU A 73 -8.75 17.78 -78.67
CA GLU A 73 -9.62 17.42 -77.53
C GLU A 73 -8.77 17.07 -76.31
N ASP A 74 -9.24 17.54 -75.17
CA ASP A 74 -8.60 17.25 -73.88
C ASP A 74 -8.83 15.77 -73.47
N LEU A 75 -7.97 14.88 -73.96
CA LEU A 75 -7.96 13.47 -73.54
C LEU A 75 -7.08 13.27 -72.29
N LEU A 76 -7.70 12.81 -71.23
CA LEU A 76 -6.97 12.43 -69.99
C LEU A 76 -6.24 11.11 -70.20
N LEU A 77 -4.96 11.06 -69.82
CA LEU A 77 -4.20 9.81 -69.82
C LEU A 77 -4.62 8.92 -68.65
N PRO A 78 -4.66 7.60 -68.86
CA PRO A 78 -4.91 6.67 -67.75
C PRO A 78 -3.91 6.93 -66.56
N GLY A 79 -4.44 7.17 -65.38
CA GLY A 79 -3.66 7.49 -64.20
C GLY A 79 -3.61 8.97 -63.79
N ASP A 80 -4.09 9.89 -64.63
CA ASP A 80 -4.17 11.31 -64.26
C ASP A 80 -5.43 11.65 -63.44
N GLU A 81 -6.39 10.74 -63.35
CA GLU A 81 -7.66 10.94 -62.61
C GLU A 81 -7.45 11.22 -61.13
N GLN A 82 -6.46 10.56 -60.51
CA GLN A 82 -6.14 10.72 -59.07
C GLN A 82 -5.56 12.10 -58.72
N TRP A 83 -5.08 12.87 -59.73
CA TRP A 83 -4.45 14.17 -59.55
C TRP A 83 -5.33 15.35 -59.97
N ARG A 84 -6.55 15.08 -60.46
CA ARG A 84 -7.43 16.06 -61.11
C ARG A 84 -7.81 17.24 -60.23
N ASP A 85 -7.99 16.97 -58.93
CA ASP A 85 -8.41 17.97 -57.94
C ASP A 85 -7.26 18.46 -57.05
N MET A 86 -6.03 18.02 -57.33
CA MET A 86 -4.85 18.37 -56.53
C MET A 86 -4.10 19.55 -57.17
N SER A 87 -3.56 20.44 -56.33
CA SER A 87 -2.68 21.50 -56.79
C SER A 87 -1.32 20.95 -57.26
N GLU A 88 -0.61 21.71 -58.08
CA GLU A 88 0.77 21.39 -58.47
C GLU A 88 1.67 21.17 -57.27
N MET A 89 1.44 21.92 -56.19
CA MET A 89 2.16 21.78 -54.92
C MET A 89 1.87 20.44 -54.25
N ASP A 90 0.60 20.02 -54.17
CA ASP A 90 0.22 18.75 -53.55
C ASP A 90 0.82 17.56 -54.33
N ILE A 91 0.82 17.63 -55.66
CA ILE A 91 1.44 16.62 -56.54
C ILE A 91 2.95 16.57 -56.31
N ALA A 92 3.60 17.74 -56.23
CA ALA A 92 5.04 17.82 -55.96
C ALA A 92 5.40 17.21 -54.60
N VAL A 93 4.65 17.57 -53.54
CA VAL A 93 4.83 17.04 -52.18
C VAL A 93 4.59 15.52 -52.15
N ALA A 94 3.51 15.04 -52.79
CA ALA A 94 3.22 13.61 -52.87
C ALA A 94 4.35 12.82 -53.56
N ARG A 95 4.94 13.36 -54.62
CA ARG A 95 6.07 12.75 -55.34
C ARG A 95 7.39 12.81 -54.57
N MET A 96 7.60 13.82 -53.70
CA MET A 96 8.77 13.91 -52.86
C MET A 96 8.72 12.98 -51.65
N ARG A 97 7.52 12.56 -51.27
CA ARG A 97 7.33 11.69 -50.09
C ARG A 97 8.05 10.35 -50.27
N GLY A 98 8.89 9.99 -49.31
CA GLY A 98 9.71 8.78 -49.35
C GLY A 98 11.02 8.88 -50.13
N HIS A 99 11.35 10.04 -50.73
CA HIS A 99 12.61 10.29 -51.40
C HIS A 99 13.54 11.16 -50.56
N GLY A 100 14.75 10.68 -50.32
CA GLY A 100 15.78 11.36 -49.52
C GLY A 100 15.64 11.13 -48.01
N ARG A 101 16.54 11.73 -47.26
CA ARG A 101 16.47 11.71 -45.79
C ARG A 101 15.38 12.69 -45.34
N PRO A 102 14.53 12.29 -44.37
CA PRO A 102 13.59 13.22 -43.77
C PRO A 102 14.31 14.45 -43.20
N ALA A 103 13.72 15.60 -43.32
CA ALA A 103 14.22 16.80 -42.67
C ALA A 103 14.23 16.61 -41.16
N HIS A 104 15.17 17.26 -40.47
CA HIS A 104 15.16 17.27 -39.02
C HIS A 104 13.81 17.80 -38.52
N GLN A 105 13.15 17.00 -37.66
CA GLN A 105 11.83 17.35 -37.15
C GLN A 105 12.01 18.31 -35.97
N VAL A 106 11.87 19.60 -36.21
CA VAL A 106 12.00 20.66 -35.20
C VAL A 106 10.87 20.60 -34.15
N TRP A 107 9.67 20.28 -34.61
CA TRP A 107 8.49 20.14 -33.76
C TRP A 107 8.12 18.66 -33.66
N LEU A 108 8.31 18.09 -32.48
CA LEU A 108 7.82 16.73 -32.21
C LEU A 108 6.28 16.75 -32.12
N PRO A 109 5.59 15.68 -32.58
CA PRO A 109 4.14 15.58 -32.40
C PRO A 109 3.77 15.68 -30.91
N PRO A 110 2.54 16.09 -30.56
CA PRO A 110 2.12 16.11 -29.15
C PRO A 110 2.29 14.74 -28.47
N LEU A 111 2.50 14.73 -27.14
CA LEU A 111 2.50 13.49 -26.33
C LEU A 111 1.04 13.00 -26.20
N GLU A 112 0.55 12.18 -27.12
CA GLU A 112 -0.85 11.74 -27.15
C GLU A 112 -1.02 10.27 -26.78
N GLU A 113 -0.09 9.43 -27.20
CA GLU A 113 -0.13 8.00 -27.02
C GLU A 113 0.81 7.59 -25.86
N PRO A 114 0.29 6.98 -24.78
CA PRO A 114 1.12 6.55 -23.68
C PRO A 114 1.93 5.31 -24.06
N ASP A 115 3.16 5.23 -23.60
CA ASP A 115 3.98 4.03 -23.71
C ASP A 115 3.38 2.87 -22.91
N THR A 116 3.78 1.65 -23.26
CA THR A 116 3.63 0.44 -22.45
C THR A 116 4.97 0.07 -21.82
N LEU A 117 4.98 -0.78 -20.80
CA LEU A 117 6.24 -1.15 -20.13
C LEU A 117 7.19 -1.91 -21.06
N ASP A 118 6.67 -2.73 -21.96
CA ASP A 118 7.49 -3.44 -22.94
C ASP A 118 8.04 -2.51 -24.04
N SER A 119 7.39 -1.39 -24.35
CA SER A 119 7.97 -0.36 -25.24
C SER A 119 9.14 0.36 -24.58
N LEU A 120 9.06 0.65 -23.28
CA LEU A 120 10.13 1.27 -22.50
C LEU A 120 11.25 0.28 -22.14
N LEU A 121 10.92 -0.99 -21.97
CA LEU A 121 11.81 -2.09 -21.58
C LEU A 121 11.94 -3.10 -22.72
N ALA A 122 12.58 -2.67 -23.82
CA ALA A 122 12.67 -3.45 -25.07
C ALA A 122 13.33 -4.84 -24.89
N ASP A 123 14.07 -5.07 -23.82
CA ASP A 123 14.70 -6.34 -23.47
C ASP A 123 13.89 -7.16 -22.44
N LEU A 124 12.62 -6.79 -22.16
CA LEU A 124 11.78 -7.49 -21.20
C LEU A 124 11.57 -8.95 -21.60
N ALA A 125 12.16 -9.87 -20.84
CA ALA A 125 12.15 -11.29 -21.12
C ALA A 125 12.09 -12.12 -19.83
N VAL A 126 11.76 -13.41 -19.96
CA VAL A 126 11.78 -14.36 -18.85
C VAL A 126 13.19 -14.85 -18.60
N ASP A 127 13.73 -14.53 -17.42
CA ASP A 127 14.96 -15.10 -16.90
C ASP A 127 14.65 -16.28 -15.97
N PRO A 128 15.36 -17.41 -16.08
CA PRO A 128 15.08 -18.60 -15.26
C PRO A 128 15.26 -18.43 -13.75
N ARG A 129 15.98 -17.40 -13.31
CA ARG A 129 16.25 -17.09 -11.89
C ARG A 129 15.52 -15.86 -11.39
N LEU A 130 15.32 -14.88 -12.26
CA LEU A 130 14.82 -13.56 -11.91
C LEU A 130 13.34 -13.37 -12.28
N GLY A 131 12.76 -14.30 -13.07
CA GLY A 131 11.40 -14.16 -13.57
C GLY A 131 11.29 -13.24 -14.79
N LEU A 132 10.19 -12.52 -14.95
CA LEU A 132 9.98 -11.57 -16.05
C LEU A 132 10.70 -10.25 -15.71
N VAL A 133 11.85 -10.00 -16.33
CA VAL A 133 12.69 -8.82 -16.03
C VAL A 133 13.33 -8.21 -17.26
N SER A 134 13.67 -6.91 -17.18
CA SER A 134 14.60 -6.25 -18.08
C SER A 134 16.01 -6.24 -17.46
N ALA A 135 16.92 -6.97 -18.06
CA ALA A 135 18.31 -7.07 -17.59
C ALA A 135 19.06 -5.74 -17.77
N GLN A 136 18.85 -5.06 -18.90
CA GLN A 136 19.50 -3.77 -19.19
C GLN A 136 19.06 -2.69 -18.20
N TRP A 137 17.75 -2.64 -17.89
CA TRP A 137 17.24 -1.66 -16.94
C TRP A 137 17.75 -1.94 -15.52
N ARG A 138 17.73 -3.20 -15.13
CA ARG A 138 18.24 -3.66 -13.84
C ARG A 138 19.72 -3.28 -13.62
N ALA A 139 20.54 -3.30 -14.68
CA ALA A 139 21.95 -2.91 -14.62
C ALA A 139 22.18 -1.41 -14.34
N ARG A 140 21.14 -0.56 -14.45
CA ARG A 140 21.24 0.88 -14.12
C ARG A 140 21.32 1.17 -12.62
N GLY A 141 20.98 0.20 -11.79
CA GLY A 141 21.06 0.32 -10.33
C GLY A 141 19.76 -0.09 -9.62
N PRO A 142 19.80 -0.17 -8.29
CA PRO A 142 18.65 -0.57 -7.49
C PRO A 142 17.53 0.48 -7.56
N LEU A 143 16.29 0.02 -7.54
CA LEU A 143 15.05 0.81 -7.45
C LEU A 143 14.91 1.94 -8.48
N ARG A 144 15.57 1.83 -9.64
CA ARG A 144 15.36 2.70 -10.80
C ARG A 144 14.26 2.14 -11.67
N ILE A 145 13.30 3.00 -12.05
CA ILE A 145 12.13 2.59 -12.84
C ILE A 145 11.87 3.54 -14.00
N PRO A 146 11.46 3.02 -15.18
CA PRO A 146 10.87 3.81 -16.22
C PRO A 146 9.39 4.04 -15.91
N LEU A 147 8.92 5.27 -16.03
CA LEU A 147 7.52 5.59 -15.72
C LEU A 147 6.81 6.33 -16.85
N GLY A 148 7.42 6.44 -18.02
CA GLY A 148 6.84 7.08 -19.19
C GLY A 148 7.84 7.84 -20.02
N THR A 149 7.36 8.87 -20.70
CA THR A 149 8.14 9.74 -21.60
C THR A 149 8.13 11.18 -21.09
N VAL A 150 9.30 11.82 -21.07
CA VAL A 150 9.48 13.25 -20.83
C VAL A 150 9.78 13.97 -22.12
N ASP A 151 9.14 15.12 -22.34
CA ASP A 151 9.34 15.98 -23.50
C ASP A 151 10.36 17.08 -23.19
N LEU A 152 11.45 17.12 -23.94
CA LEU A 152 12.56 18.05 -23.80
C LEU A 152 12.60 18.99 -25.02
N PRO A 153 11.68 19.96 -25.12
CA PRO A 153 11.50 20.75 -26.34
C PRO A 153 12.72 21.59 -26.71
N LEU A 154 13.49 22.06 -25.75
CA LEU A 154 14.72 22.82 -26.03
C LEU A 154 15.82 21.94 -26.65
N GLU A 155 15.80 20.65 -26.36
CA GLU A 155 16.74 19.66 -26.89
C GLU A 155 16.18 18.95 -28.12
N GLN A 156 14.93 19.26 -28.51
CA GLN A 156 14.21 18.66 -29.63
C GLN A 156 14.17 17.14 -29.59
N ARG A 157 14.03 16.57 -28.37
CA ARG A 157 14.01 15.13 -28.15
C ARG A 157 13.04 14.75 -27.03
N ARG A 158 12.79 13.47 -26.95
CA ARG A 158 12.07 12.83 -25.85
C ARG A 158 13.00 11.82 -25.19
N ASP A 159 12.91 11.76 -23.87
CA ASP A 159 13.63 10.78 -23.06
C ASP A 159 12.66 9.94 -22.25
N THR A 160 13.15 8.84 -21.73
CA THR A 160 12.41 8.07 -20.74
C THR A 160 12.29 8.86 -19.43
N LEU A 161 11.08 9.01 -18.93
CA LEU A 161 10.83 9.50 -17.59
C LEU A 161 11.28 8.44 -16.58
N GLU A 162 12.40 8.68 -15.91
CA GLU A 162 13.01 7.76 -14.95
C GLU A 162 12.89 8.30 -13.52
N PHE A 163 12.58 7.41 -12.57
CA PHE A 163 12.66 7.71 -11.13
C PHE A 163 13.67 6.80 -10.45
N ASP A 164 14.50 7.39 -9.59
CA ASP A 164 15.41 6.69 -8.70
C ASP A 164 14.85 6.68 -7.28
N LEU A 165 14.35 5.55 -6.85
CA LEU A 165 13.75 5.35 -5.54
C LEU A 165 14.76 4.77 -4.52
N SER A 166 16.05 4.66 -4.87
CA SER A 166 17.05 4.01 -4.03
C SER A 166 17.58 4.85 -2.86
N GLY A 167 17.47 6.18 -2.99
CA GLY A 167 18.04 7.15 -2.06
C GLY A 167 16.99 8.16 -1.57
N ALA A 168 17.31 9.45 -1.63
CA ALA A 168 16.44 10.53 -1.20
C ALA A 168 15.10 10.59 -1.98
N GLY A 169 15.07 10.08 -3.21
CA GLY A 169 13.87 9.92 -4.03
C GLY A 169 12.94 8.77 -3.60
N GLY A 170 13.27 8.03 -2.55
CA GLY A 170 12.60 6.80 -2.18
C GLY A 170 11.13 6.94 -1.73
N HIS A 171 10.71 8.12 -1.27
CA HIS A 171 9.29 8.43 -1.10
C HIS A 171 8.77 9.18 -2.32
N MET A 172 7.61 8.76 -2.83
CA MET A 172 7.03 9.30 -4.05
C MET A 172 5.58 9.76 -3.85
N ALA A 173 5.23 10.92 -4.42
CA ALA A 173 3.85 11.37 -4.52
C ALA A 173 3.44 11.60 -5.97
N VAL A 174 2.25 11.12 -6.32
CA VAL A 174 1.55 11.40 -7.56
C VAL A 174 0.35 12.28 -7.25
N VAL A 175 0.40 13.53 -7.68
CA VAL A 175 -0.63 14.54 -7.38
C VAL A 175 -1.38 14.91 -8.64
N GLY A 176 -2.72 15.02 -8.56
CA GLY A 176 -3.52 15.40 -9.72
C GLY A 176 -5.02 15.41 -9.43
N GLY A 177 -5.78 16.11 -10.24
CA GLY A 177 -7.23 16.22 -10.13
C GLY A 177 -7.96 14.88 -10.38
N PRO A 178 -9.28 14.86 -10.28
CA PRO A 178 -10.10 13.70 -10.65
C PRO A 178 -9.80 13.25 -12.08
N LEU A 179 -9.78 11.92 -12.31
CA LEU A 179 -9.56 11.30 -13.61
C LEU A 179 -8.25 11.71 -14.33
N SER A 180 -7.27 12.25 -13.61
CA SER A 180 -5.96 12.61 -14.18
C SER A 180 -5.04 11.42 -14.45
N GLY A 181 -5.36 10.21 -13.96
CA GLY A 181 -4.56 9.00 -14.13
C GLY A 181 -3.71 8.61 -12.92
N LYS A 182 -3.92 9.18 -11.72
CA LYS A 182 -3.14 8.90 -10.50
C LYS A 182 -3.06 7.41 -10.17
N SER A 183 -4.20 6.73 -10.06
CA SER A 183 -4.25 5.29 -9.75
C SER A 183 -3.55 4.45 -10.82
N THR A 184 -3.63 4.87 -12.08
CA THR A 184 -2.89 4.24 -13.19
C THR A 184 -1.39 4.44 -13.01
N ALA A 185 -0.95 5.65 -12.69
CA ALA A 185 0.46 5.94 -12.42
C ALA A 185 1.03 5.14 -11.23
N LEU A 186 0.27 5.00 -10.13
CA LEU A 186 0.69 4.15 -9.02
C LEU A 186 0.81 2.68 -9.42
N ARG A 187 -0.15 2.18 -10.22
CA ARG A 187 -0.07 0.81 -10.79
C ARG A 187 1.14 0.65 -11.70
N SER A 188 1.48 1.69 -12.49
CA SER A 188 2.68 1.69 -13.33
C SER A 188 3.97 1.65 -12.49
N VAL A 189 4.03 2.34 -11.35
CA VAL A 189 5.16 2.23 -10.41
C VAL A 189 5.31 0.81 -9.89
N VAL A 190 4.22 0.20 -9.39
CA VAL A 190 4.24 -1.17 -8.87
C VAL A 190 4.64 -2.17 -9.96
N MET A 191 4.07 -2.02 -11.16
CA MET A 191 4.36 -2.92 -12.29
C MET A 191 5.81 -2.76 -12.78
N ALA A 192 6.31 -1.52 -12.92
CA ALA A 192 7.69 -1.24 -13.35
C ALA A 192 8.70 -1.84 -12.37
N LEU A 193 8.50 -1.67 -11.06
CA LEU A 193 9.32 -2.33 -10.04
C LEU A 193 9.23 -3.87 -10.13
N SER A 194 8.03 -4.41 -10.40
CA SER A 194 7.82 -5.87 -10.48
C SER A 194 8.48 -6.52 -11.70
N VAL A 195 8.74 -5.77 -12.78
CA VAL A 195 9.43 -6.27 -13.99
C VAL A 195 10.90 -5.83 -14.06
N THR A 196 11.41 -5.20 -13.00
CA THR A 196 12.82 -4.82 -12.88
C THR A 196 13.48 -5.44 -11.64
N HIS A 197 12.71 -5.89 -10.66
CA HIS A 197 13.18 -6.48 -9.40
C HIS A 197 12.42 -7.76 -9.10
N THR A 198 13.04 -8.64 -8.33
CA THR A 198 12.42 -9.89 -7.88
C THR A 198 11.53 -9.68 -6.64
N PRO A 199 10.60 -10.60 -6.33
CA PRO A 199 9.81 -10.55 -5.09
C PRO A 199 10.64 -10.60 -3.80
N ARG A 200 11.89 -11.02 -3.89
CA ARG A 200 12.82 -10.97 -2.76
C ARG A 200 13.44 -9.59 -2.57
N GLU A 201 13.52 -8.78 -3.62
CA GLU A 201 14.13 -7.45 -3.60
C GLU A 201 13.12 -6.35 -3.30
N VAL A 202 11.87 -6.51 -3.75
CA VAL A 202 10.81 -5.52 -3.49
C VAL A 202 9.51 -6.19 -3.09
N GLN A 203 8.81 -5.62 -2.09
CA GLN A 203 7.49 -6.06 -1.65
C GLN A 203 6.55 -4.87 -1.53
N PHE A 204 5.27 -5.09 -1.88
CA PHE A 204 4.25 -4.05 -1.84
C PHE A 204 3.15 -4.36 -0.83
N TYR A 205 2.82 -3.38 -0.03
CA TYR A 205 1.64 -3.31 0.82
C TYR A 205 0.76 -2.21 0.26
N VAL A 206 -0.46 -2.54 -0.18
CA VAL A 206 -1.30 -1.62 -0.92
C VAL A 206 -2.57 -1.27 -0.15
N MET A 207 -2.78 0.01 0.10
CA MET A 207 -4.02 0.59 0.63
C MET A 207 -4.77 1.26 -0.52
N ASP A 208 -5.84 0.63 -1.03
CA ASP A 208 -6.60 1.07 -2.19
C ASP A 208 -7.91 1.75 -1.76
N PHE A 209 -7.93 3.07 -1.77
CA PHE A 209 -9.12 3.89 -1.58
C PHE A 209 -9.66 4.44 -2.92
N GLY A 210 -9.03 4.08 -4.02
CA GLY A 210 -9.36 4.53 -5.39
C GLY A 210 -10.44 3.70 -6.10
N GLY A 211 -11.11 2.76 -5.40
CA GLY A 211 -12.21 1.98 -5.96
C GLY A 211 -11.85 0.58 -6.45
N GLY A 212 -10.89 -0.09 -5.83
CA GLY A 212 -10.56 -1.50 -6.13
C GLY A 212 -9.65 -1.68 -7.35
N THR A 213 -8.93 -0.63 -7.74
CA THR A 213 -8.08 -0.65 -8.95
C THR A 213 -6.85 -1.54 -8.78
N PHE A 214 -6.46 -1.84 -7.55
CA PHE A 214 -5.36 -2.74 -7.21
C PHE A 214 -5.78 -4.18 -6.92
N THR A 215 -7.07 -4.51 -6.91
CA THR A 215 -7.54 -5.89 -6.71
C THR A 215 -6.86 -6.91 -7.64
N PRO A 216 -6.60 -6.63 -8.94
CA PRO A 216 -5.88 -7.58 -9.81
C PRO A 216 -4.45 -7.91 -9.35
N PHE A 217 -3.83 -7.05 -8.55
CA PHE A 217 -2.48 -7.26 -8.01
C PHE A 217 -2.43 -8.23 -6.84
N GLU A 218 -3.58 -8.53 -6.24
CA GLU A 218 -3.68 -9.52 -5.18
C GLU A 218 -3.21 -10.89 -5.69
N GLY A 219 -2.34 -11.53 -4.94
CA GLY A 219 -1.72 -12.78 -5.38
C GLY A 219 -0.50 -12.64 -6.31
N ALA A 220 -0.13 -11.45 -6.77
CA ALA A 220 1.15 -11.24 -7.45
C ALA A 220 2.33 -11.57 -6.50
N PRO A 221 3.44 -12.12 -7.02
CA PRO A 221 4.55 -12.57 -6.17
C PRO A 221 5.18 -11.46 -5.30
N HIS A 222 5.15 -10.22 -5.77
CA HIS A 222 5.71 -9.06 -5.08
C HIS A 222 4.74 -8.42 -4.07
N VAL A 223 3.44 -8.72 -4.14
CA VAL A 223 2.41 -8.04 -3.34
C VAL A 223 2.13 -8.83 -2.08
N ALA A 224 2.41 -8.23 -0.93
CA ALA A 224 2.13 -8.81 0.38
C ALA A 224 0.62 -8.85 0.66
N GLY A 225 -0.09 -7.79 0.31
CA GLY A 225 -1.54 -7.70 0.44
C GLY A 225 -2.10 -6.41 -0.15
N VAL A 226 -3.39 -6.44 -0.47
CA VAL A 226 -4.19 -5.29 -0.90
C VAL A 226 -5.32 -5.11 0.11
N ALA A 227 -5.42 -3.93 0.72
CA ALA A 227 -6.48 -3.57 1.65
C ALA A 227 -7.34 -2.47 1.04
N THR A 228 -8.66 -2.62 1.15
CA THR A 228 -9.63 -1.64 0.68
C THR A 228 -10.31 -0.93 1.85
N ARG A 229 -11.08 0.12 1.56
CA ARG A 229 -11.79 0.93 2.54
C ARG A 229 -12.68 0.12 3.50
N ASP A 230 -13.23 -0.99 3.04
CA ASP A 230 -14.20 -1.78 3.81
C ASP A 230 -13.56 -2.70 4.87
N HIS A 231 -12.23 -2.79 4.88
CA HIS A 231 -11.48 -3.70 5.75
C HIS A 231 -10.49 -2.93 6.65
N GLU A 232 -11.01 -2.15 7.58
CA GLU A 232 -10.21 -1.34 8.51
C GLU A 232 -9.24 -2.17 9.34
N ASP A 233 -9.60 -3.38 9.72
CA ASP A 233 -8.75 -4.33 10.44
C ASP A 233 -7.53 -4.74 9.61
N VAL A 234 -7.72 -4.98 8.30
CA VAL A 234 -6.62 -5.31 7.37
C VAL A 234 -5.69 -4.10 7.19
N LEU A 235 -6.25 -2.88 7.08
CA LEU A 235 -5.47 -1.63 6.98
C LEU A 235 -4.61 -1.43 8.23
N ASN A 236 -5.19 -1.59 9.41
CA ASN A 236 -4.47 -1.49 10.68
C ASN A 236 -3.39 -2.55 10.83
N ARG A 237 -3.69 -3.79 10.42
CA ARG A 237 -2.73 -4.90 10.42
C ARG A 237 -1.56 -4.64 9.46
N MET A 238 -1.85 -4.15 8.26
CA MET A 238 -0.83 -3.80 7.27
C MET A 238 0.14 -2.75 7.81
N LEU A 239 -0.38 -1.72 8.46
CA LEU A 239 0.45 -0.69 9.05
C LEU A 239 1.27 -1.23 10.23
N ALA A 240 0.66 -2.04 11.10
CA ALA A 240 1.37 -2.69 12.21
C ALA A 240 2.49 -3.63 11.72
N GLU A 241 2.29 -4.35 10.61
CA GLU A 241 3.33 -5.17 9.98
C GLU A 241 4.52 -4.31 9.52
N ILE A 242 4.26 -3.19 8.84
CA ILE A 242 5.32 -2.27 8.37
C ILE A 242 6.06 -1.63 9.55
N GLU A 243 5.34 -1.23 10.61
CA GLU A 243 5.95 -0.73 11.85
C GLU A 243 6.86 -1.79 12.49
N GLY A 244 6.41 -3.05 12.50
CA GLY A 244 7.18 -4.19 12.99
C GLY A 244 8.42 -4.47 12.15
N ILE A 245 8.29 -4.51 10.81
CA ILE A 245 9.42 -4.69 9.88
C ILE A 245 10.48 -3.61 10.10
N LEU A 246 10.05 -2.35 10.23
CA LEU A 246 10.99 -1.24 10.46
C LEU A 246 11.74 -1.40 11.78
N ALA A 247 11.05 -1.73 12.88
CA ALA A 247 11.66 -1.91 14.19
C ALA A 247 12.59 -3.13 14.25
N ASP A 248 12.19 -4.24 13.60
CA ASP A 248 13.00 -5.46 13.57
C ASP A 248 14.23 -5.27 12.69
N ARG A 249 14.12 -4.55 11.57
CA ARG A 249 15.25 -4.21 10.68
C ARG A 249 16.23 -3.26 11.36
N GLU A 250 15.75 -2.27 12.11
CA GLU A 250 16.59 -1.38 12.91
C GLU A 250 17.44 -2.16 13.92
N ARG A 251 16.84 -3.16 14.59
CA ARG A 251 17.55 -4.08 15.48
C ARG A 251 18.53 -4.96 14.71
N TYR A 252 18.11 -5.57 13.60
CA TYR A 252 18.94 -6.41 12.76
C TYR A 252 20.18 -5.68 12.22
N PHE A 253 20.04 -4.43 11.78
CA PHE A 253 21.16 -3.61 11.33
C PHE A 253 22.16 -3.36 12.46
N ARG A 254 21.67 -3.07 13.65
CA ARG A 254 22.51 -2.85 14.83
C ARG A 254 23.29 -4.12 15.22
N GLU A 255 22.63 -5.25 15.28
CA GLU A 255 23.23 -6.55 15.66
C GLU A 255 24.26 -7.02 14.62
N ASN A 256 23.99 -6.81 13.33
CA ASN A 256 24.87 -7.22 12.25
C ASN A 256 25.86 -6.11 11.78
N ARG A 257 25.87 -4.96 12.47
CA ARG A 257 26.75 -3.81 12.16
C ARG A 257 26.59 -3.32 10.73
N ILE A 258 25.36 -3.23 10.23
CA ILE A 258 25.02 -2.70 8.93
C ILE A 258 24.82 -1.20 9.07
N ASP A 259 25.57 -0.41 8.31
CA ASP A 259 25.61 1.05 8.41
C ASP A 259 24.57 1.74 7.51
N SER A 260 24.14 1.07 6.43
CA SER A 260 23.24 1.67 5.46
C SER A 260 22.38 0.63 4.72
N ILE A 261 21.26 1.08 4.17
CA ILE A 261 20.43 0.25 3.29
C ILE A 261 21.17 -0.20 2.03
N SER A 262 22.11 0.58 1.53
CA SER A 262 22.94 0.18 0.39
C SER A 262 23.87 -0.97 0.73
N THR A 263 24.50 -0.95 1.90
CA THR A 263 25.31 -2.06 2.44
C THR A 263 24.47 -3.30 2.64
N TYR A 264 23.21 -3.13 3.14
CA TYR A 264 22.27 -4.23 3.30
C TYR A 264 21.88 -4.85 1.94
N ARG A 265 21.47 -4.03 0.94
CA ARG A 265 21.12 -4.52 -0.41
C ARG A 265 22.28 -5.30 -1.05
N GLN A 266 23.50 -4.76 -0.97
CA GLN A 266 24.68 -5.45 -1.46
C GLN A 266 24.90 -6.78 -0.73
N GLY A 267 24.95 -6.78 0.60
CA GLY A 267 25.15 -7.98 1.38
C GLY A 267 24.06 -9.03 1.18
N ARG A 268 22.80 -8.59 0.92
CA ARG A 268 21.70 -9.48 0.59
C ARG A 268 21.90 -10.13 -0.79
N SER A 269 22.34 -9.37 -1.79
CA SER A 269 22.64 -9.92 -3.12
C SER A 269 23.78 -10.94 -3.10
N GLU A 270 24.70 -10.80 -2.16
CA GLU A 270 25.83 -11.71 -1.90
C GLU A 270 25.47 -12.87 -0.94
N GLY A 271 24.24 -12.89 -0.40
CA GLY A 271 23.77 -13.90 0.56
C GLY A 271 24.34 -13.76 1.98
N ARG A 272 24.93 -12.61 2.34
CA ARG A 272 25.48 -12.32 3.68
C ARG A 272 24.43 -11.87 4.68
N PHE A 273 23.39 -11.20 4.21
CA PHE A 273 22.31 -10.69 5.03
C PHE A 273 20.96 -11.16 4.49
N ASP A 274 20.03 -11.50 5.38
CA ASP A 274 18.63 -11.76 5.04
C ASP A 274 17.77 -11.66 6.30
N ASP A 275 16.91 -10.65 6.38
CA ASP A 275 15.89 -10.49 7.42
C ASP A 275 14.49 -10.94 6.95
N GLY A 276 14.42 -11.58 5.77
CA GLY A 276 13.18 -12.03 5.14
C GLY A 276 12.54 -11.01 4.20
N TYR A 277 12.98 -9.75 4.21
CA TYR A 277 12.38 -8.67 3.42
C TYR A 277 13.40 -7.97 2.52
N GLY A 278 12.96 -7.56 1.32
CA GLY A 278 13.66 -6.60 0.47
C GLY A 278 13.30 -5.16 0.83
N ASP A 279 13.27 -4.27 -0.14
CA ASP A 279 12.70 -2.95 0.03
C ASP A 279 11.17 -3.04 0.10
N VAL A 280 10.57 -2.44 1.11
CA VAL A 280 9.14 -2.53 1.41
C VAL A 280 8.46 -1.23 0.99
N PHE A 281 7.47 -1.33 0.12
CA PHE A 281 6.71 -0.20 -0.39
C PHE A 281 5.30 -0.18 0.19
N LEU A 282 4.96 0.84 0.96
CA LEU A 282 3.59 1.18 1.30
C LEU A 282 3.01 2.05 0.18
N VAL A 283 2.07 1.48 -0.57
CA VAL A 283 1.36 2.18 -1.65
C VAL A 283 0.00 2.63 -1.14
N VAL A 284 -0.29 3.93 -1.19
CA VAL A 284 -1.56 4.51 -0.72
C VAL A 284 -2.25 5.22 -1.89
N ASP A 285 -3.25 4.58 -2.47
CA ASP A 285 -4.07 5.21 -3.51
C ASP A 285 -5.26 5.94 -2.88
N GLY A 286 -5.14 7.27 -2.79
CA GLY A 286 -6.15 8.13 -2.18
C GLY A 286 -5.82 8.60 -0.75
N TRP A 287 -4.70 9.29 -0.56
CA TRP A 287 -4.26 9.81 0.74
C TRP A 287 -5.32 10.67 1.45
N SER A 288 -6.07 11.48 0.70
CA SER A 288 -7.13 12.31 1.27
C SER A 288 -8.22 11.47 1.94
N THR A 289 -8.60 10.34 1.34
CA THR A 289 -9.58 9.40 1.90
C THR A 289 -9.05 8.69 3.13
N LEU A 290 -7.79 8.22 3.09
CA LEU A 290 -7.15 7.64 4.27
C LEU A 290 -7.22 8.61 5.46
N ARG A 291 -6.89 9.88 5.23
CA ARG A 291 -6.86 10.90 6.28
C ARG A 291 -8.25 11.27 6.82
N SER A 292 -9.28 11.28 5.95
CA SER A 292 -10.65 11.67 6.35
C SER A 292 -11.40 10.55 7.07
N ASP A 293 -11.20 9.30 6.63
CA ASP A 293 -12.02 8.17 7.03
C ASP A 293 -11.39 7.32 8.13
N PHE A 294 -10.05 7.37 8.28
CA PHE A 294 -9.30 6.55 9.24
C PHE A 294 -8.49 7.42 10.20
N GLU A 295 -9.10 7.78 11.32
CA GLU A 295 -8.53 8.70 12.31
C GLU A 295 -7.16 8.22 12.82
N GLY A 296 -6.15 9.07 12.70
CA GLY A 296 -4.80 8.83 13.23
C GLY A 296 -3.91 7.93 12.37
N MET A 297 -4.41 7.29 11.33
CA MET A 297 -3.60 6.41 10.46
C MET A 297 -2.55 7.20 9.67
N ASP A 298 -2.91 8.39 9.18
CA ASP A 298 -1.97 9.31 8.53
C ASP A 298 -0.83 9.74 9.46
N MET A 299 -1.12 9.92 10.74
CA MET A 299 -0.11 10.29 11.75
C MET A 299 0.83 9.12 12.06
N ARG A 300 0.34 7.89 12.11
CA ARG A 300 1.17 6.69 12.27
C ARG A 300 2.13 6.54 11.09
N ILE A 301 1.64 6.66 9.85
CA ILE A 301 2.48 6.63 8.66
C ILE A 301 3.52 7.76 8.72
N GLN A 302 3.11 8.99 9.02
CA GLN A 302 4.00 10.14 9.14
C GLN A 302 5.12 9.91 10.16
N ALA A 303 4.85 9.23 11.28
CA ALA A 303 5.84 8.96 12.32
C ALA A 303 6.96 7.99 11.85
N LEU A 304 6.70 7.17 10.83
CA LEU A 304 7.69 6.24 10.26
C LEU A 304 8.65 6.94 9.29
N LEU A 305 8.17 7.91 8.52
CA LEU A 305 8.86 8.46 7.34
C LEU A 305 10.28 8.99 7.61
N PRO A 306 10.59 9.70 8.72
CA PRO A 306 11.92 10.26 8.96
C PRO A 306 13.05 9.22 8.98
N ARG A 307 12.74 7.97 9.32
CA ARG A 307 13.71 6.87 9.39
C ARG A 307 13.47 5.77 8.36
N ALA A 308 12.32 5.76 7.70
CA ALA A 308 11.88 4.70 6.81
C ALA A 308 12.89 4.38 5.69
N LEU A 309 13.37 5.38 4.97
CA LEU A 309 14.32 5.19 3.87
C LEU A 309 15.66 4.61 4.32
N THR A 310 16.11 4.94 5.52
CA THR A 310 17.36 4.39 6.10
C THR A 310 17.29 2.87 6.22
N PHE A 311 16.08 2.33 6.38
CA PHE A 311 15.83 0.91 6.55
C PHE A 311 15.04 0.29 5.37
N GLY A 312 15.01 0.94 4.20
CA GLY A 312 14.39 0.40 2.99
C GLY A 312 12.87 0.25 3.07
N VAL A 313 12.22 1.19 3.76
CA VAL A 313 10.75 1.32 3.77
C VAL A 313 10.37 2.59 3.02
N HIS A 314 9.51 2.46 2.02
CA HIS A 314 9.15 3.49 1.07
C HIS A 314 7.65 3.80 1.14
N LEU A 315 7.29 5.08 0.94
CA LEU A 315 5.91 5.51 0.77
C LEU A 315 5.70 5.97 -0.68
N VAL A 316 4.72 5.38 -1.36
CA VAL A 316 4.25 5.83 -2.67
C VAL A 316 2.77 6.17 -2.55
N LEU A 317 2.39 7.42 -2.75
CA LEU A 317 1.02 7.85 -2.51
C LEU A 317 0.42 8.63 -3.68
N SER A 318 -0.93 8.62 -3.76
CA SER A 318 -1.68 9.52 -4.61
C SER A 318 -2.54 10.49 -3.77
N THR A 319 -2.66 11.74 -4.25
CA THR A 319 -3.56 12.73 -3.65
C THR A 319 -4.08 13.71 -4.70
N ALA A 320 -5.14 14.45 -4.36
CA ALA A 320 -5.74 15.43 -5.27
C ALA A 320 -4.93 16.72 -5.35
N ARG A 321 -4.36 17.17 -4.24
CA ARG A 321 -3.62 18.44 -4.11
C ARG A 321 -2.44 18.29 -3.19
N TRP A 322 -1.39 19.09 -3.41
CA TRP A 322 -0.22 19.13 -2.52
C TRP A 322 -0.57 19.53 -1.09
N MET A 323 -1.54 20.41 -0.90
CA MET A 323 -1.98 20.85 0.43
C MET A 323 -2.71 19.77 1.25
N ASP A 324 -3.13 18.68 0.64
CA ASP A 324 -3.68 17.54 1.37
C ASP A 324 -2.61 16.83 2.21
N LEU A 325 -1.33 17.00 1.84
CA LEU A 325 -0.19 16.49 2.58
C LEU A 325 0.27 17.50 3.64
N ARG A 326 0.47 17.01 4.87
CA ARG A 326 1.10 17.84 5.91
C ARG A 326 2.54 18.17 5.53
N GLN A 327 3.05 19.32 5.99
CA GLN A 327 4.40 19.79 5.66
C GLN A 327 5.47 18.73 5.91
N GLN A 328 5.40 18.03 7.03
CA GLN A 328 6.36 16.99 7.41
C GLN A 328 6.37 15.80 6.42
N VAL A 329 5.24 15.46 5.80
CA VAL A 329 5.16 14.45 4.75
C VAL A 329 5.74 15.00 3.44
N ARG A 330 5.39 16.25 3.08
CA ARG A 330 5.90 16.90 1.85
C ARG A 330 7.42 17.03 1.84
N ASP A 331 8.02 17.35 3.00
CA ASP A 331 9.46 17.58 3.14
C ASP A 331 10.29 16.32 2.89
N VAL A 332 9.74 15.13 3.14
CA VAL A 332 10.45 13.86 2.93
C VAL A 332 10.16 13.22 1.57
N ILE A 333 9.19 13.74 0.80
CA ILE A 333 8.90 13.25 -0.55
C ILE A 333 9.93 13.81 -1.53
N GLY A 334 10.84 12.94 -1.98
CA GLY A 334 11.88 13.30 -2.95
C GLY A 334 11.45 13.10 -4.41
N SER A 335 10.61 12.12 -4.70
CA SER A 335 10.07 11.87 -6.05
C SER A 335 8.67 12.47 -6.20
N ARG A 336 8.52 13.40 -7.14
CA ARG A 336 7.28 14.17 -7.34
C ARG A 336 6.82 14.06 -8.78
N LEU A 337 5.59 13.64 -8.96
CA LEU A 337 4.91 13.60 -10.25
C LEU A 337 3.60 14.36 -10.15
N GLU A 338 3.46 15.42 -10.92
CA GLU A 338 2.27 16.25 -10.94
C GLU A 338 1.50 16.01 -12.22
N LEU A 339 0.41 15.29 -12.15
CA LEU A 339 -0.52 15.11 -13.26
C LEU A 339 -1.42 16.35 -13.38
N ARG A 340 -2.31 16.39 -14.39
CA ARG A 340 -3.26 17.48 -14.51
C ARG A 340 -3.97 17.76 -13.20
N LEU A 341 -3.73 18.93 -12.63
CA LEU A 341 -4.38 19.39 -11.41
C LEU A 341 -5.82 19.87 -11.66
N GLY A 342 -6.65 19.82 -10.63
CA GLY A 342 -7.99 20.44 -10.66
C GLY A 342 -7.90 21.95 -10.81
N ASP A 343 -7.01 22.59 -10.07
CA ASP A 343 -6.63 23.99 -10.19
C ASP A 343 -5.11 24.08 -10.41
N PRO A 344 -4.64 24.62 -11.54
CA PRO A 344 -3.22 24.80 -11.80
C PRO A 344 -2.49 25.71 -10.79
N THR A 345 -3.20 26.53 -10.02
CA THR A 345 -2.60 27.37 -8.99
C THR A 345 -2.09 26.57 -7.79
N ASP A 346 -2.55 25.33 -7.63
CA ASP A 346 -2.09 24.38 -6.61
C ASP A 346 -0.74 23.72 -6.98
N SER A 347 -0.17 24.02 -8.16
CA SER A 347 1.10 23.43 -8.62
C SER A 347 2.27 23.78 -7.71
N ASP A 348 3.04 22.76 -7.36
CA ASP A 348 4.30 22.87 -6.62
C ASP A 348 5.53 22.96 -7.56
N VAL A 349 5.32 22.74 -8.86
CA VAL A 349 6.33 22.82 -9.92
C VAL A 349 6.37 24.23 -10.52
N ASP A 350 5.39 24.55 -11.36
CA ASP A 350 5.21 25.89 -11.95
C ASP A 350 3.75 26.09 -12.38
N ARG A 351 3.11 27.13 -11.85
CA ARG A 351 1.69 27.43 -12.09
C ARG A 351 1.37 27.73 -13.56
N LYS A 352 2.29 28.38 -14.28
CA LYS A 352 2.09 28.74 -15.68
C LYS A 352 2.22 27.50 -16.58
N ILE A 353 3.20 26.66 -16.29
CA ILE A 353 3.40 25.41 -17.05
C ILE A 353 2.25 24.43 -16.73
N ALA A 354 1.80 24.33 -15.49
CA ALA A 354 0.69 23.48 -15.09
C ALA A 354 -0.64 23.84 -15.81
N GLN A 355 -0.85 25.09 -16.18
CA GLN A 355 -2.00 25.51 -17.00
C GLN A 355 -1.97 24.90 -18.41
N LEU A 356 -0.78 24.61 -18.95
CA LEU A 356 -0.59 24.06 -20.29
C LEU A 356 -0.77 22.54 -20.34
N VAL A 357 -0.84 21.86 -19.18
CA VAL A 357 -1.16 20.42 -19.17
C VAL A 357 -2.57 20.21 -19.70
N PRO A 358 -2.77 19.42 -20.78
CA PRO A 358 -4.06 19.31 -21.46
C PRO A 358 -5.12 18.65 -20.57
N THR A 359 -6.38 19.10 -20.74
CA THR A 359 -7.55 18.48 -20.12
C THR A 359 -7.99 17.24 -20.89
N GLY A 360 -8.63 16.28 -20.20
CA GLY A 360 -9.16 15.06 -20.85
C GLY A 360 -8.09 14.09 -21.36
N ARG A 361 -6.84 14.26 -20.94
CA ARG A 361 -5.73 13.38 -21.31
C ARG A 361 -5.09 12.79 -20.03
N PRO A 362 -5.61 11.68 -19.49
CA PRO A 362 -5.05 11.03 -18.31
C PRO A 362 -3.58 10.64 -18.53
N GLY A 363 -2.77 10.75 -17.48
CA GLY A 363 -1.34 10.46 -17.53
C GLY A 363 -0.46 11.63 -17.99
N ARG A 364 -1.05 12.72 -18.54
CA ARG A 364 -0.32 13.95 -18.86
C ARG A 364 -0.04 14.73 -17.58
N GLY A 365 1.19 15.23 -17.47
CA GLY A 365 1.62 15.94 -16.28
C GLY A 365 2.96 16.66 -16.44
N LEU A 366 3.56 16.96 -15.31
CA LEU A 366 4.87 17.60 -15.17
C LEU A 366 5.74 16.78 -14.22
N GLU A 367 7.02 16.67 -14.53
CA GLU A 367 8.03 16.27 -13.56
C GLU A 367 8.59 17.50 -12.81
N SER A 368 9.41 17.28 -11.80
CA SER A 368 9.91 18.35 -10.90
C SER A 368 10.75 19.43 -11.59
N GLY A 369 11.32 19.17 -12.77
CA GLY A 369 12.03 20.13 -13.60
C GLY A 369 11.12 21.01 -14.46
N GLY A 370 9.81 20.76 -14.45
CA GLY A 370 8.83 21.53 -15.21
C GLY A 370 8.62 21.03 -16.65
N HIS A 371 9.20 19.89 -17.02
CA HIS A 371 8.97 19.33 -18.34
C HIS A 371 7.65 18.55 -18.39
N HIS A 372 7.01 18.60 -19.55
CA HIS A 372 5.79 17.83 -19.80
C HIS A 372 6.11 16.34 -19.88
N VAL A 373 5.28 15.54 -19.25
CA VAL A 373 5.41 14.08 -19.25
C VAL A 373 4.11 13.39 -19.67
N LEU A 374 4.25 12.15 -20.12
CA LEU A 374 3.15 11.21 -20.28
C LEU A 374 3.54 9.89 -19.61
N VAL A 375 2.74 9.50 -18.63
CA VAL A 375 2.97 8.29 -17.83
C VAL A 375 2.64 7.04 -18.64
N THR A 376 3.48 6.01 -18.52
CA THR A 376 3.28 4.70 -19.15
C THR A 376 2.06 3.97 -18.59
N LEU A 377 1.47 3.10 -19.40
CA LEU A 377 0.43 2.17 -18.95
C LEU A 377 1.05 1.01 -18.15
N PRO A 378 0.39 0.52 -17.07
CA PRO A 378 0.86 -0.61 -16.25
C PRO A 378 0.63 -1.96 -16.95
N ARG A 379 1.09 -2.11 -18.19
CA ARG A 379 0.95 -3.31 -19.02
C ARG A 379 2.18 -3.54 -19.88
N ALA A 380 2.35 -4.76 -20.36
CA ALA A 380 3.51 -5.18 -21.16
C ALA A 380 3.09 -6.13 -22.29
N ASP A 381 2.07 -5.77 -23.05
CA ASP A 381 1.48 -6.54 -24.15
C ASP A 381 1.44 -5.77 -25.47
N GLY A 382 2.10 -4.61 -25.52
CA GLY A 382 2.21 -3.76 -26.70
C GLY A 382 0.92 -3.06 -27.14
N ASP A 383 -0.15 -3.15 -26.34
CA ASP A 383 -1.43 -2.50 -26.66
C ASP A 383 -1.54 -1.17 -25.90
N HIS A 384 -1.69 -0.08 -26.61
CA HIS A 384 -1.76 1.28 -26.09
C HIS A 384 -3.20 1.75 -25.78
N GLU A 385 -4.21 0.89 -26.06
CA GLU A 385 -5.62 1.25 -25.90
C GLU A 385 -6.06 1.30 -24.43
N PRO A 386 -6.57 2.44 -23.95
CA PRO A 386 -7.05 2.55 -22.56
C PRO A 386 -8.25 1.67 -22.23
N SER A 387 -9.08 1.33 -23.24
CA SER A 387 -10.29 0.52 -23.04
C SER A 387 -9.99 -0.93 -22.64
N SER A 388 -8.84 -1.47 -23.06
CA SER A 388 -8.38 -2.83 -22.75
C SER A 388 -7.43 -2.88 -21.54
N LEU A 389 -7.21 -1.76 -20.83
CA LEU A 389 -6.20 -1.63 -19.78
C LEU A 389 -6.34 -2.69 -18.66
N THR A 390 -7.54 -2.97 -18.20
CA THR A 390 -7.78 -3.96 -17.14
C THR A 390 -7.34 -5.36 -17.58
N GLN A 391 -7.62 -5.72 -18.83
CA GLN A 391 -7.22 -7.00 -19.39
C GLN A 391 -5.69 -7.08 -19.56
N GLY A 392 -5.06 -6.02 -20.08
CA GLY A 392 -3.61 -5.95 -20.25
C GLY A 392 -2.83 -6.00 -18.93
N VAL A 393 -3.33 -5.33 -17.89
CA VAL A 393 -2.78 -5.42 -16.52
C VAL A 393 -2.87 -6.87 -16.02
N GLY A 394 -4.04 -7.50 -16.14
CA GLY A 394 -4.24 -8.90 -15.73
C GLY A 394 -3.28 -9.85 -16.46
N ALA A 395 -3.17 -9.74 -17.78
CA ALA A 395 -2.27 -10.56 -18.59
C ALA A 395 -0.79 -10.37 -18.20
N THR A 396 -0.37 -9.13 -17.89
CA THR A 396 1.00 -8.85 -17.46
C THR A 396 1.28 -9.46 -16.08
N LEU A 397 0.33 -9.35 -15.13
CA LEU A 397 0.46 -9.97 -13.80
C LEU A 397 0.53 -11.50 -13.87
N GLU A 398 -0.26 -12.13 -14.75
CA GLU A 398 -0.16 -13.58 -14.98
C GLU A 398 1.20 -13.98 -15.56
N ARG A 399 1.76 -13.18 -16.48
CA ARG A 399 3.12 -13.42 -17.01
C ARG A 399 4.17 -13.33 -15.91
N ILE A 400 4.08 -12.31 -15.02
CA ILE A 400 4.98 -12.16 -13.87
C ILE A 400 4.86 -13.37 -12.94
N ARG A 401 3.62 -13.81 -12.64
CA ARG A 401 3.35 -14.96 -11.76
C ARG A 401 3.91 -16.25 -12.35
N ALA A 402 3.62 -16.50 -13.62
CA ALA A 402 4.07 -17.72 -14.32
C ALA A 402 5.60 -17.77 -14.51
N ALA A 403 6.24 -16.62 -14.68
CA ALA A 403 7.68 -16.52 -14.89
C ALA A 403 8.49 -16.64 -13.58
N TRP A 404 7.91 -16.38 -12.42
CA TRP A 404 8.65 -16.42 -11.15
C TRP A 404 8.89 -17.86 -10.67
N PRO A 405 10.16 -18.32 -10.59
CA PRO A 405 10.48 -19.72 -10.24
C PRO A 405 10.56 -19.98 -8.74
N GLY A 406 10.58 -18.91 -7.92
CA GLY A 406 10.80 -18.99 -6.48
C GLY A 406 9.53 -18.92 -5.64
N THR A 407 9.71 -18.89 -4.32
CA THR A 407 8.60 -18.57 -3.40
C THR A 407 8.22 -17.10 -3.54
N PRO A 408 6.93 -16.77 -3.53
CA PRO A 408 6.49 -15.37 -3.44
C PRO A 408 7.12 -14.64 -2.25
N GLY A 409 7.17 -13.32 -2.29
CA GLY A 409 7.53 -12.50 -1.14
C GLY A 409 6.59 -12.72 0.05
N PRO A 410 6.99 -12.28 1.25
CA PRO A 410 6.18 -12.43 2.45
C PRO A 410 4.77 -11.87 2.24
N LYS A 411 3.76 -12.67 2.63
CA LYS A 411 2.36 -12.25 2.56
C LYS A 411 1.94 -11.62 3.88
N LEU A 412 1.03 -10.66 3.80
CA LEU A 412 0.41 -10.06 4.98
C LEU A 412 -0.29 -11.16 5.77
N ARG A 413 0.19 -11.39 6.99
CA ARG A 413 -0.40 -12.37 7.89
C ARG A 413 -1.49 -11.69 8.71
N LEU A 414 -2.72 -12.14 8.53
CA LEU A 414 -3.85 -11.64 9.30
C LEU A 414 -3.96 -12.42 10.62
N LEU A 415 -4.43 -11.72 11.65
CA LEU A 415 -4.79 -12.36 12.90
C LEU A 415 -5.92 -13.37 12.63
N PRO A 416 -5.78 -14.66 13.00
CA PRO A 416 -6.78 -15.67 12.72
C PRO A 416 -8.14 -15.28 13.32
N THR A 417 -9.23 -15.66 12.70
CA THR A 417 -10.59 -15.43 13.23
C THR A 417 -10.94 -16.39 14.36
N SER A 418 -10.20 -17.49 14.48
CA SER A 418 -10.30 -18.49 15.54
C SER A 418 -8.97 -19.20 15.70
N ILE A 419 -8.58 -19.49 16.91
CA ILE A 419 -7.40 -20.33 17.23
C ILE A 419 -7.74 -21.24 18.39
N ASP A 420 -7.53 -22.54 18.22
CA ASP A 420 -7.67 -23.47 19.33
C ASP A 420 -6.49 -23.38 20.30
N LEU A 421 -6.74 -23.78 21.54
CA LEU A 421 -5.77 -23.65 22.62
C LEU A 421 -4.49 -24.46 22.38
N ASP A 422 -4.59 -25.62 21.76
CA ASP A 422 -3.43 -26.49 21.52
C ASP A 422 -2.53 -25.90 20.42
N THR A 423 -3.10 -25.33 19.38
CA THR A 423 -2.37 -24.57 18.36
C THR A 423 -1.69 -23.34 18.99
N GLY A 424 -2.39 -22.60 19.86
CA GLY A 424 -1.82 -21.47 20.58
C GLY A 424 -0.61 -21.83 21.42
N ARG A 425 -0.62 -22.99 22.05
CA ARG A 425 0.50 -23.54 22.87
C ARG A 425 1.75 -23.90 22.05
N GLN A 426 1.60 -24.20 20.77
CA GLN A 426 2.71 -24.55 19.88
C GLN A 426 3.45 -23.35 19.32
N LEU A 427 3.00 -22.14 19.62
CA LEU A 427 3.68 -20.93 19.18
C LEU A 427 5.04 -20.79 19.88
N PRO A 428 6.09 -20.30 19.18
CA PRO A 428 7.39 -20.05 19.77
C PRO A 428 7.30 -19.07 20.94
N GLY A 429 7.93 -19.37 22.04
CA GLY A 429 7.97 -18.49 23.23
C GLY A 429 6.92 -18.80 24.31
N VAL A 430 6.13 -19.87 24.17
CA VAL A 430 5.13 -20.30 25.18
C VAL A 430 5.76 -21.07 26.38
N ASP A 431 7.07 -21.12 26.46
CA ASP A 431 7.78 -21.88 27.53
C ASP A 431 7.48 -21.36 28.94
N HIS A 432 7.06 -20.11 29.08
CA HIS A 432 6.75 -19.47 30.36
C HIS A 432 5.40 -18.73 30.28
N GLY A 433 4.57 -18.87 31.32
CA GLY A 433 3.26 -18.22 31.41
C GLY A 433 2.08 -19.04 30.87
N LEU A 434 0.90 -18.44 30.98
CA LEU A 434 -0.36 -19.04 30.52
C LEU A 434 -0.67 -18.54 29.12
N ALA A 435 -0.81 -19.45 28.14
CA ALA A 435 -1.12 -19.11 26.76
C ALA A 435 -2.59 -18.68 26.62
N LEU A 436 -2.86 -17.42 26.38
CA LEU A 436 -4.22 -16.90 26.25
C LEU A 436 -4.68 -16.78 24.79
N GLY A 437 -3.75 -16.79 23.82
CA GLY A 437 -4.08 -16.62 22.41
C GLY A 437 -2.90 -16.13 21.59
N VAL A 438 -3.21 -15.37 20.52
CA VAL A 438 -2.24 -14.79 19.57
C VAL A 438 -2.41 -13.28 19.53
N GLU A 439 -1.35 -12.53 19.68
CA GLU A 439 -1.36 -11.08 19.56
C GLU A 439 -1.15 -10.63 18.09
N GLU A 440 -1.66 -9.43 17.73
CA GLU A 440 -1.70 -8.97 16.34
C GLU A 440 -0.34 -8.50 15.83
N SER A 441 0.46 -7.83 16.64
CA SER A 441 1.63 -7.08 16.17
C SER A 441 2.66 -7.98 15.48
N ARG A 442 2.96 -9.13 16.09
CA ARG A 442 3.93 -10.10 15.57
C ARG A 442 3.33 -11.48 15.28
N LEU A 443 2.03 -11.65 15.53
CA LEU A 443 1.37 -12.96 15.54
C LEU A 443 2.07 -13.96 16.46
N GLY A 444 2.62 -13.43 17.56
CA GLY A 444 3.23 -14.19 18.64
C GLY A 444 2.20 -14.62 19.71
N PRO A 445 2.62 -15.43 20.68
CA PRO A 445 1.74 -15.85 21.76
C PRO A 445 1.35 -14.68 22.65
N LEU A 446 0.06 -14.56 22.95
CA LEU A 446 -0.42 -13.72 24.04
C LEU A 446 -0.29 -14.50 25.34
N LEU A 447 0.61 -14.08 26.20
CA LEU A 447 0.91 -14.75 27.49
C LEU A 447 0.42 -13.92 28.65
N LEU A 448 -0.07 -14.60 29.69
CA LEU A 448 -0.27 -14.02 31.01
C LEU A 448 0.86 -14.52 31.93
N ASP A 449 1.50 -13.61 32.62
CA ASP A 449 2.47 -13.91 33.69
C ASP A 449 1.80 -13.71 35.06
N PRO A 450 1.28 -14.77 35.72
CA PRO A 450 0.55 -14.65 36.96
C PRO A 450 1.31 -13.95 38.11
N PRO A 451 2.63 -14.13 38.26
CA PRO A 451 3.43 -13.37 39.19
C PRO A 451 3.40 -11.85 39.03
N GLN A 452 3.18 -11.36 37.84
CA GLN A 452 3.10 -9.92 37.55
C GLN A 452 1.67 -9.43 37.44
N GLU A 453 0.77 -10.26 36.93
CA GLU A 453 -0.63 -9.95 36.60
C GLU A 453 -1.58 -10.82 37.42
N SER A 454 -1.76 -10.44 38.70
CA SER A 454 -2.58 -11.25 39.62
C SER A 454 -4.09 -11.21 39.31
N HIS A 455 -4.58 -10.17 38.67
CA HIS A 455 -6.02 -10.01 38.38
C HIS A 455 -6.28 -9.67 36.94
N LEU A 456 -7.41 -10.19 36.43
CA LEU A 456 -7.93 -9.92 35.11
C LEU A 456 -9.40 -9.51 35.14
N PHE A 457 -9.80 -8.58 34.33
CA PHE A 457 -11.23 -8.35 34.08
C PHE A 457 -11.56 -8.31 32.61
N LEU A 458 -12.64 -9.01 32.27
CA LEU A 458 -13.05 -9.30 30.91
C LEU A 458 -14.43 -8.71 30.64
N LEU A 459 -14.55 -7.85 29.65
CA LEU A 459 -15.80 -7.24 29.22
C LEU A 459 -16.15 -7.68 27.79
N GLY A 460 -17.42 -8.02 27.55
CA GLY A 460 -17.84 -8.40 26.20
C GLY A 460 -19.33 -8.69 26.11
N ASP A 461 -19.88 -8.55 24.91
CA ASP A 461 -21.28 -8.84 24.61
C ASP A 461 -21.60 -10.33 24.76
N SER A 462 -22.88 -10.68 24.63
CA SER A 462 -23.29 -12.08 24.58
C SER A 462 -22.60 -12.80 23.41
N LYS A 463 -22.17 -14.03 23.62
CA LYS A 463 -21.45 -14.87 22.63
C LYS A 463 -20.12 -14.29 22.12
N SER A 464 -19.53 -13.33 22.81
CA SER A 464 -18.22 -12.78 22.44
C SER A 464 -17.03 -13.67 22.81
N GLY A 465 -17.22 -14.72 23.62
CA GLY A 465 -16.18 -15.67 24.05
C GLY A 465 -15.77 -15.60 25.52
N LYS A 466 -16.50 -14.87 26.39
CA LYS A 466 -16.16 -14.72 27.83
C LYS A 466 -16.00 -16.05 28.56
N SER A 467 -17.04 -16.89 28.57
CA SER A 467 -17.01 -18.19 29.27
C SER A 467 -16.02 -19.16 28.64
N THR A 468 -15.83 -19.08 27.33
CA THR A 468 -14.79 -19.83 26.59
C THR A 468 -13.40 -19.44 27.06
N PHE A 469 -13.14 -18.13 27.26
CA PHE A 469 -11.88 -17.65 27.79
C PHE A 469 -11.62 -18.19 29.21
N LEU A 470 -12.62 -18.13 30.11
CA LEU A 470 -12.47 -18.68 31.47
C LEU A 470 -12.15 -20.17 31.46
N ARG A 471 -12.79 -20.93 30.54
CA ARG A 471 -12.50 -22.37 30.31
C ARG A 471 -11.06 -22.59 29.85
N SER A 472 -10.63 -21.85 28.82
CA SER A 472 -9.26 -21.95 28.30
C SER A 472 -8.23 -21.58 29.36
N LEU A 473 -8.51 -20.54 30.14
CA LEU A 473 -7.65 -20.13 31.25
C LEU A 473 -7.57 -21.21 32.35
N ALA A 474 -8.69 -21.81 32.75
CA ALA A 474 -8.69 -22.92 33.69
C ALA A 474 -7.81 -24.08 33.18
N ARG A 475 -7.89 -24.42 31.92
CA ARG A 475 -7.07 -25.47 31.28
C ARG A 475 -5.58 -25.10 31.27
N GLU A 476 -5.24 -23.83 31.09
CA GLU A 476 -3.85 -23.35 31.16
C GLU A 476 -3.31 -23.41 32.59
N ILE A 477 -4.12 -23.04 33.58
CA ILE A 477 -3.73 -23.19 34.98
C ILE A 477 -3.43 -24.65 35.29
N MET A 478 -4.31 -25.58 34.92
CA MET A 478 -4.12 -27.03 35.16
C MET A 478 -2.96 -27.62 34.36
N ARG A 479 -2.60 -27.04 33.21
CA ARG A 479 -1.43 -27.47 32.41
C ARG A 479 -0.11 -27.08 33.08
N THR A 480 -0.06 -25.89 33.68
CA THR A 480 1.18 -25.29 34.19
C THR A 480 1.42 -25.53 35.69
N HIS A 481 0.36 -25.89 36.41
CA HIS A 481 0.40 -26.11 37.87
C HIS A 481 -0.15 -27.48 38.25
N THR A 482 0.42 -28.08 39.26
CA THR A 482 -0.16 -29.26 39.91
C THR A 482 -1.30 -28.86 40.86
N PRO A 483 -2.19 -29.78 41.28
CA PRO A 483 -3.26 -29.47 42.25
C PRO A 483 -2.74 -28.91 43.60
N SER A 484 -1.51 -29.23 43.96
CA SER A 484 -0.86 -28.68 45.16
C SER A 484 -0.29 -27.27 44.96
N GLN A 485 -0.15 -26.81 43.73
CA GLN A 485 0.33 -25.48 43.37
C GLN A 485 -0.77 -24.49 43.07
N ALA A 486 -1.89 -24.93 42.48
CA ALA A 486 -3.03 -24.07 42.14
C ALA A 486 -4.36 -24.77 42.43
N GLN A 487 -5.31 -24.04 43.00
CA GLN A 487 -6.68 -24.45 43.27
C GLN A 487 -7.64 -23.42 42.72
N ILE A 488 -8.71 -23.88 42.04
CA ILE A 488 -9.66 -23.05 41.34
C ILE A 488 -10.98 -22.97 42.12
N PHE A 489 -11.46 -21.77 42.31
CA PHE A 489 -12.79 -21.45 42.83
C PHE A 489 -13.59 -20.87 41.64
N ALA A 490 -14.76 -21.41 41.33
CA ALA A 490 -15.61 -20.93 40.24
C ALA A 490 -16.94 -20.40 40.77
N ILE A 491 -17.26 -19.13 40.50
CA ILE A 491 -18.61 -18.57 40.63
C ILE A 491 -19.24 -18.59 39.24
N ASP A 492 -20.22 -19.49 39.05
CA ASP A 492 -20.82 -19.76 37.75
C ASP A 492 -22.31 -20.03 37.89
N LEU A 493 -23.09 -18.95 37.92
CA LEU A 493 -24.56 -19.01 38.12
C LEU A 493 -25.29 -19.64 36.93
N ARG A 494 -24.64 -19.70 35.76
CA ARG A 494 -25.23 -20.28 34.53
C ARG A 494 -24.67 -21.65 34.19
N ARG A 495 -23.74 -22.15 34.97
CA ARG A 495 -23.11 -23.48 34.78
C ARG A 495 -22.38 -23.62 33.44
N SER A 496 -21.76 -22.56 32.96
CA SER A 496 -20.98 -22.54 31.73
C SER A 496 -19.62 -23.21 31.87
N LEU A 497 -19.14 -23.41 33.10
CA LEU A 497 -17.90 -24.08 33.46
C LEU A 497 -18.15 -25.44 34.16
N LEU A 498 -19.38 -25.98 34.10
CA LEU A 498 -19.70 -27.26 34.70
C LEU A 498 -18.86 -28.37 34.04
N ASP A 499 -18.30 -29.26 34.87
CA ASP A 499 -17.45 -30.41 34.46
C ASP A 499 -16.14 -30.04 33.74
N GLU A 500 -15.81 -28.74 33.64
CA GLU A 500 -14.56 -28.28 33.01
C GLU A 500 -13.33 -28.42 33.92
N ILE A 501 -13.52 -28.36 35.23
CA ILE A 501 -12.44 -28.40 36.23
C ILE A 501 -12.53 -29.71 37.03
N PRO A 502 -11.54 -30.59 36.94
CA PRO A 502 -11.47 -31.83 37.74
C PRO A 502 -11.51 -31.54 39.24
N GLU A 503 -12.08 -32.48 40.01
CA GLU A 503 -12.22 -32.36 41.49
C GLU A 503 -10.90 -32.06 42.20
N GLU A 504 -9.79 -32.57 41.70
CA GLU A 504 -8.46 -32.37 42.29
C GLU A 504 -7.95 -30.91 42.21
N TYR A 505 -8.46 -30.14 41.25
CA TYR A 505 -8.16 -28.71 41.12
C TYR A 505 -9.29 -27.82 41.61
N LEU A 506 -10.47 -28.36 41.89
CA LEU A 506 -11.67 -27.61 42.20
C LEU A 506 -11.86 -27.46 43.70
N ALA A 507 -11.45 -26.32 44.27
CA ALA A 507 -11.64 -26.01 45.70
C ALA A 507 -13.09 -25.57 46.01
N GLY A 508 -13.82 -25.05 45.02
CA GLY A 508 -15.23 -24.68 45.21
C GLY A 508 -15.92 -24.32 43.88
N TYR A 509 -17.11 -24.89 43.66
CA TYR A 509 -17.99 -24.54 42.55
C TYR A 509 -19.27 -23.95 43.12
N MET A 510 -19.58 -22.69 42.77
CA MET A 510 -20.64 -21.89 43.39
C MET A 510 -21.66 -21.52 42.31
N THR A 511 -22.88 -22.06 42.45
CA THR A 511 -24.00 -21.84 41.50
C THR A 511 -25.08 -20.91 42.01
N THR A 512 -24.98 -20.48 43.27
CA THR A 512 -25.87 -19.51 43.90
C THR A 512 -25.07 -18.39 44.56
N ARG A 513 -25.70 -17.25 44.77
CA ARG A 513 -25.03 -16.11 45.43
C ARG A 513 -24.76 -16.35 46.89
N GLU A 514 -25.67 -17.05 47.57
CA GLU A 514 -25.55 -17.42 48.98
C GLU A 514 -24.33 -18.33 49.23
N ASP A 515 -24.16 -19.33 48.38
CA ASP A 515 -23.00 -20.22 48.41
C ASP A 515 -21.69 -19.45 48.10
N ALA A 516 -21.72 -18.55 47.09
CA ALA A 516 -20.61 -17.69 46.75
C ALA A 516 -20.22 -16.77 47.94
N ASP A 517 -21.20 -16.16 48.59
CA ASP A 517 -20.96 -15.26 49.71
C ASP A 517 -20.32 -16.00 50.91
N SER A 518 -20.77 -17.22 51.21
CA SER A 518 -20.15 -18.05 52.25
C SER A 518 -18.71 -18.47 51.90
N LYS A 519 -18.53 -19.13 50.75
CA LYS A 519 -17.22 -19.70 50.39
C LYS A 519 -16.16 -18.64 50.11
N VAL A 520 -16.55 -17.47 49.53
CA VAL A 520 -15.59 -16.39 49.32
C VAL A 520 -15.16 -15.73 50.64
N ARG A 521 -16.05 -15.62 51.65
CA ARG A 521 -15.64 -15.17 52.99
C ARG A 521 -14.71 -16.16 53.66
N ASP A 522 -14.94 -17.46 53.51
CA ASP A 522 -14.04 -18.49 54.05
C ASP A 522 -12.68 -18.41 53.37
N LEU A 523 -12.65 -18.25 52.02
CA LEU A 523 -11.44 -18.03 51.25
C LEU A 523 -10.70 -16.76 51.73
N ALA A 524 -11.43 -15.64 51.90
CA ALA A 524 -10.82 -14.40 52.40
C ALA A 524 -10.24 -14.56 53.80
N THR A 525 -10.90 -15.32 54.66
CA THR A 525 -10.42 -15.63 56.02
C THR A 525 -9.16 -16.49 55.97
N TYR A 526 -9.14 -17.49 55.10
CA TYR A 526 -7.95 -18.34 54.90
C TYR A 526 -6.77 -17.53 54.34
N LEU A 527 -6.98 -16.72 53.31
CA LEU A 527 -5.91 -15.93 52.71
C LEU A 527 -5.34 -14.86 53.65
N ARG A 528 -6.12 -14.34 54.59
CA ARG A 528 -5.59 -13.43 55.64
C ARG A 528 -4.51 -14.11 56.47
N THR A 529 -4.56 -15.42 56.65
CA THR A 529 -3.50 -16.15 57.38
C THR A 529 -2.18 -16.19 56.63
N ARG A 530 -2.19 -15.88 55.32
CA ARG A 530 -1.00 -15.80 54.47
C ARG A 530 -0.36 -14.40 54.43
N LEU A 531 -0.98 -13.41 55.07
CA LEU A 531 -0.36 -12.10 55.19
C LEU A 531 0.90 -12.18 56.04
N PRO A 532 2.00 -11.51 55.63
CA PRO A 532 3.26 -11.58 56.41
C PRO A 532 3.08 -10.93 57.78
N GLY A 533 3.35 -11.69 58.80
CA GLY A 533 3.36 -11.20 60.19
C GLY A 533 4.73 -10.69 60.61
N GLU A 534 4.83 -10.15 61.85
CA GLU A 534 6.07 -9.57 62.38
C GLU A 534 7.24 -10.56 62.45
N SER A 535 6.98 -11.86 62.51
CA SER A 535 7.96 -12.93 62.55
C SER A 535 8.59 -13.34 61.24
N VAL A 536 8.11 -12.80 60.10
CA VAL A 536 8.58 -13.16 58.74
C VAL A 536 9.93 -12.49 58.47
N THR A 537 10.92 -13.29 58.11
CA THR A 537 12.27 -12.80 57.83
C THR A 537 12.37 -12.14 56.47
N THR A 538 13.37 -11.26 56.26
CA THR A 538 13.64 -10.61 54.98
C THR A 538 13.90 -11.62 53.84
N GLU A 539 14.53 -12.76 54.16
CA GLU A 539 14.76 -13.84 53.20
C GLU A 539 13.45 -14.52 52.77
N GLN A 540 12.59 -14.80 53.76
CA GLN A 540 11.26 -15.33 53.46
C GLN A 540 10.42 -14.36 52.60
N LEU A 541 10.47 -13.05 52.90
CA LEU A 541 9.81 -12.03 52.10
C LEU A 541 10.33 -12.01 50.66
N ARG A 542 11.65 -12.11 50.49
CA ARG A 542 12.26 -12.13 49.14
C ARG A 542 11.86 -13.36 48.35
N ASN A 543 11.82 -14.54 49.00
CA ASN A 543 11.55 -15.83 48.36
C ASN A 543 10.09 -16.26 48.45
N ARG A 544 9.19 -15.45 49.06
CA ARG A 544 7.78 -15.75 49.36
C ARG A 544 7.58 -17.11 50.00
N SER A 545 8.44 -17.44 50.97
CA SER A 545 8.47 -18.75 51.61
C SER A 545 7.89 -18.77 53.04
N TRP A 546 7.12 -17.75 53.46
CA TRP A 546 6.49 -17.71 54.78
C TRP A 546 5.14 -18.43 54.85
N TRP A 547 4.58 -18.84 53.72
CA TRP A 547 3.40 -19.70 53.67
C TRP A 547 3.62 -20.83 52.65
N SER A 548 2.79 -21.87 52.74
CA SER A 548 2.77 -23.02 51.84
C SER A 548 1.35 -23.36 51.44
N GLY A 549 1.19 -24.08 50.34
CA GLY A 549 -0.09 -24.51 49.78
C GLY A 549 -0.35 -23.93 48.39
N ALA A 550 -1.49 -24.30 47.82
CA ALA A 550 -1.86 -23.91 46.45
C ALA A 550 -2.27 -22.42 46.34
N GLU A 551 -1.90 -21.76 45.27
CA GLU A 551 -2.44 -20.44 44.91
C GLU A 551 -3.94 -20.56 44.65
N ALA A 552 -4.70 -19.51 44.96
CA ALA A 552 -6.14 -19.48 44.82
C ALA A 552 -6.53 -18.69 43.58
N TRP A 553 -7.17 -19.37 42.64
CA TRP A 553 -7.72 -18.76 41.42
C TRP A 553 -9.24 -18.65 41.52
N LEU A 554 -9.76 -17.45 41.65
CA LEU A 554 -11.20 -17.19 41.64
C LEU A 554 -11.65 -16.78 40.23
N LEU A 555 -12.38 -17.65 39.55
CA LEU A 555 -12.97 -17.41 38.24
C LEU A 555 -14.46 -17.04 38.43
N VAL A 556 -14.88 -15.88 37.94
CA VAL A 556 -16.25 -15.39 38.07
C VAL A 556 -16.85 -15.16 36.69
N ASP A 557 -17.78 -16.02 36.29
CA ASP A 557 -18.55 -15.80 35.08
C ASP A 557 -19.81 -14.98 35.35
N ASP A 558 -20.26 -14.21 34.34
CA ASP A 558 -21.41 -13.29 34.43
C ASP A 558 -21.40 -12.44 35.72
N TYR A 559 -20.30 -11.76 36.01
CA TYR A 559 -20.08 -10.96 37.21
C TYR A 559 -21.22 -9.94 37.49
N ASP A 560 -21.90 -9.48 36.48
CA ASP A 560 -23.08 -8.61 36.58
C ASP A 560 -24.30 -9.30 37.27
N LEU A 561 -24.33 -10.62 37.34
CA LEU A 561 -25.31 -11.38 38.08
C LEU A 561 -24.84 -11.64 39.52
N VAL A 562 -23.56 -11.64 39.79
CA VAL A 562 -22.93 -11.86 41.08
C VAL A 562 -22.90 -10.57 41.88
N ALA A 563 -22.39 -9.50 41.32
CA ALA A 563 -22.35 -8.16 41.93
C ALA A 563 -23.63 -7.39 41.60
N THR A 564 -24.52 -7.30 42.58
CA THR A 564 -25.85 -6.63 42.44
C THR A 564 -26.06 -5.59 43.55
N GLN A 565 -27.17 -4.87 43.53
CA GLN A 565 -27.52 -3.91 44.58
C GLN A 565 -27.69 -4.57 45.96
N SER A 566 -27.98 -5.87 46.02
CA SER A 566 -28.11 -6.64 47.24
C SER A 566 -26.78 -7.11 47.82
N GLY A 567 -25.64 -6.78 47.21
CA GLY A 567 -24.30 -7.10 47.64
C GLY A 567 -23.42 -7.72 46.55
N ASN A 568 -22.13 -7.87 46.88
CA ASN A 568 -21.12 -8.46 46.03
C ASN A 568 -20.27 -9.45 46.85
N PRO A 569 -20.39 -10.77 46.66
CA PRO A 569 -19.58 -11.77 47.36
C PRO A 569 -18.08 -11.55 47.21
N VAL A 570 -17.60 -11.10 46.04
CA VAL A 570 -16.18 -10.88 45.72
C VAL A 570 -15.58 -9.73 46.57
N ALA A 571 -16.43 -8.81 47.05
CA ALA A 571 -15.97 -7.68 47.87
C ALA A 571 -15.24 -8.12 49.17
N ALA A 572 -15.48 -9.31 49.66
CA ALA A 572 -14.75 -9.86 50.84
C ALA A 572 -13.23 -10.01 50.57
N LEU A 573 -12.82 -10.15 49.32
CA LEU A 573 -11.41 -10.25 48.90
C LEU A 573 -10.79 -8.88 48.56
N GLN A 574 -11.57 -7.82 48.41
CA GLN A 574 -11.09 -6.49 48.01
C GLN A 574 -9.92 -5.99 48.90
N PRO A 575 -9.95 -6.11 50.23
CA PRO A 575 -8.83 -5.67 51.09
C PRO A 575 -7.53 -6.44 50.88
N LEU A 576 -7.58 -7.62 50.22
CA LEU A 576 -6.45 -8.49 49.97
C LEU A 576 -5.85 -8.32 48.56
N MET A 577 -6.56 -7.65 47.67
CA MET A 577 -6.17 -7.54 46.27
C MET A 577 -4.81 -6.84 46.07
N ALA A 578 -4.52 -5.81 46.84
CA ALA A 578 -3.23 -5.10 46.76
C ALA A 578 -2.02 -5.99 47.14
N GLN A 579 -2.25 -7.05 47.90
CA GLN A 579 -1.23 -8.01 48.35
C GLN A 579 -1.39 -9.38 47.66
N ALA A 580 -2.22 -9.46 46.65
CA ALA A 580 -2.60 -10.69 45.99
C ALA A 580 -1.39 -11.52 45.53
N ARG A 581 -0.41 -10.87 44.95
CA ARG A 581 0.85 -11.48 44.52
C ARG A 581 1.57 -12.20 45.67
N ASP A 582 1.55 -11.63 46.88
CA ASP A 582 2.30 -12.15 48.03
C ASP A 582 1.58 -13.33 48.72
N ILE A 583 0.26 -13.38 48.62
CA ILE A 583 -0.58 -14.42 49.24
C ILE A 583 -1.09 -15.48 48.26
N GLY A 584 -0.70 -15.40 46.99
CA GLY A 584 -1.12 -16.34 45.94
C GLY A 584 -2.60 -16.25 45.62
N LEU A 585 -3.14 -15.02 45.43
CA LEU A 585 -4.53 -14.77 45.05
C LEU A 585 -4.63 -14.25 43.64
N HIS A 586 -5.42 -14.91 42.82
CA HIS A 586 -5.77 -14.48 41.45
C HIS A 586 -7.28 -14.35 41.31
N ILE A 587 -7.75 -13.21 40.78
CA ILE A 587 -9.17 -12.96 40.58
C ILE A 587 -9.40 -12.62 39.10
N VAL A 588 -10.26 -13.39 38.46
CA VAL A 588 -10.63 -13.20 37.04
C VAL A 588 -12.15 -13.03 36.95
N VAL A 589 -12.59 -11.86 36.52
CA VAL A 589 -14.02 -11.56 36.40
C VAL A 589 -14.41 -11.35 34.96
N ALA A 590 -15.44 -12.04 34.49
CA ALA A 590 -16.04 -11.86 33.19
C ALA A 590 -17.43 -11.22 33.33
N ARG A 591 -17.69 -10.12 32.59
CA ARG A 591 -18.90 -9.33 32.70
C ARG A 591 -19.42 -8.96 31.32
N ARG A 592 -20.72 -8.74 31.19
CA ARG A 592 -21.31 -8.19 29.96
C ARG A 592 -20.84 -6.76 29.70
N MET A 593 -20.74 -6.39 28.40
CA MET A 593 -20.36 -5.05 27.97
C MET A 593 -21.42 -4.01 28.36
N GLY A 594 -22.71 -4.35 28.25
CA GLY A 594 -23.81 -3.43 28.55
C GLY A 594 -23.69 -2.83 29.96
N GLY A 595 -23.65 -1.49 30.05
CA GLY A 595 -23.45 -0.74 31.28
C GLY A 595 -22.04 -0.82 31.85
N ALA A 596 -21.04 -1.12 31.03
CA ALA A 596 -19.64 -1.22 31.42
C ALA A 596 -19.11 0.09 32.04
N SER A 597 -19.48 1.24 31.50
CA SER A 597 -19.05 2.55 32.02
C SER A 597 -19.44 2.75 33.49
N ARG A 598 -20.62 2.24 33.90
CA ARG A 598 -21.05 2.30 35.31
C ARG A 598 -20.32 1.28 36.16
N ALA A 599 -20.05 0.11 35.59
CA ALA A 599 -19.37 -0.97 36.30
C ALA A 599 -17.93 -0.64 36.68
N MET A 600 -17.30 0.29 35.98
CA MET A 600 -15.94 0.77 36.32
C MET A 600 -15.88 1.47 37.67
N PHE A 601 -17.02 1.92 38.23
CA PHE A 601 -17.15 2.52 39.54
C PHE A 601 -17.56 1.50 40.62
N GLU A 602 -17.75 0.24 40.26
CA GLU A 602 -17.99 -0.84 41.22
C GLU A 602 -16.70 -1.11 42.01
N PRO A 603 -16.76 -1.23 43.35
CA PRO A 603 -15.57 -1.20 44.21
C PRO A 603 -14.49 -2.24 43.83
N VAL A 604 -14.85 -3.47 43.50
CA VAL A 604 -13.87 -4.50 43.12
C VAL A 604 -13.22 -4.18 41.77
N VAL A 605 -14.03 -3.78 40.74
CA VAL A 605 -13.53 -3.41 39.40
C VAL A 605 -12.69 -2.14 39.49
N GLN A 606 -13.10 -1.17 40.30
CA GLN A 606 -12.32 0.04 40.56
C GLN A 606 -10.95 -0.31 41.15
N THR A 607 -10.91 -1.17 42.18
CA THR A 607 -9.66 -1.64 42.78
C THR A 607 -8.77 -2.35 41.76
N MET A 608 -9.33 -3.22 40.90
CA MET A 608 -8.57 -3.85 39.80
C MET A 608 -7.95 -2.80 38.88
N THR A 609 -8.73 -1.78 38.51
CA THR A 609 -8.24 -0.70 37.63
C THR A 609 -7.12 0.11 38.31
N GLU A 610 -7.28 0.47 39.58
CA GLU A 610 -6.29 1.21 40.36
C GLU A 610 -4.97 0.43 40.55
N LEU A 611 -5.07 -0.88 40.69
CA LEU A 611 -3.90 -1.78 40.76
C LEU A 611 -3.24 -1.98 39.38
N GLY A 612 -3.85 -1.50 38.29
CA GLY A 612 -3.32 -1.66 36.94
C GLY A 612 -3.49 -3.07 36.37
N SER A 613 -4.51 -3.79 36.82
CA SER A 613 -4.82 -5.14 36.35
C SER A 613 -5.11 -5.14 34.84
N THR A 614 -4.73 -6.23 34.18
CA THR A 614 -4.98 -6.38 32.72
C THR A 614 -6.48 -6.49 32.45
N GLY A 615 -6.95 -5.62 31.55
CA GLY A 615 -8.31 -5.60 31.09
C GLY A 615 -8.44 -6.14 29.66
N ILE A 616 -9.46 -6.94 29.43
CA ILE A 616 -9.72 -7.58 28.13
C ILE A 616 -11.09 -7.12 27.62
N LEU A 617 -11.09 -6.39 26.51
CA LEU A 617 -12.30 -5.95 25.81
C LEU A 617 -12.56 -6.86 24.62
N LEU A 618 -13.57 -7.70 24.71
CA LEU A 618 -14.12 -8.47 23.60
C LEU A 618 -15.12 -7.61 22.81
N SER A 619 -15.78 -8.21 21.81
CA SER A 619 -16.82 -7.54 21.02
C SER A 619 -17.81 -6.76 21.89
N GLY A 620 -18.04 -5.48 21.55
CA GLY A 620 -18.97 -4.61 22.23
C GLY A 620 -19.34 -3.37 21.42
N SER A 621 -20.43 -2.66 21.83
CA SER A 621 -20.82 -1.42 21.18
C SER A 621 -19.91 -0.27 21.54
N PRO A 622 -19.43 0.52 20.55
CA PRO A 622 -18.69 1.76 20.80
C PRO A 622 -19.47 2.80 21.63
N ASP A 623 -20.81 2.70 21.65
CA ASP A 623 -21.69 3.62 22.39
C ASP A 623 -21.51 3.54 23.91
N GLU A 624 -20.92 2.46 24.43
CA GLU A 624 -20.53 2.35 25.84
C GLU A 624 -19.42 3.34 26.25
N GLY A 625 -18.82 4.02 25.28
CA GLY A 625 -17.72 4.96 25.52
C GLY A 625 -16.40 4.29 25.83
N ALA A 626 -15.45 5.06 26.35
CA ALA A 626 -14.16 4.54 26.76
C ALA A 626 -14.31 3.82 28.12
N VAL A 627 -13.89 2.55 28.19
CA VAL A 627 -14.08 1.69 29.37
C VAL A 627 -12.78 1.44 30.10
N ILE A 628 -11.80 0.80 29.45
CA ILE A 628 -10.50 0.46 30.06
C ILE A 628 -9.40 1.31 29.43
N GLY A 629 -8.58 2.00 30.22
CA GLY A 629 -7.42 2.74 29.72
C GLY A 629 -7.76 3.73 28.58
N ARG A 630 -8.98 4.29 28.57
CA ARG A 630 -9.53 5.15 27.51
C ARG A 630 -9.81 4.42 26.18
N VAL A 631 -9.79 3.08 26.16
CA VAL A 631 -10.09 2.28 24.98
C VAL A 631 -11.60 2.09 24.83
N LYS A 632 -12.13 2.32 23.64
CA LYS A 632 -13.53 2.05 23.30
C LYS A 632 -13.68 0.60 22.82
N PRO A 633 -14.76 -0.09 23.17
CA PRO A 633 -15.06 -1.39 22.61
C PRO A 633 -15.36 -1.28 21.12
N VAL A 634 -15.12 -2.36 20.37
CA VAL A 634 -15.38 -2.49 18.93
C VAL A 634 -16.17 -3.77 18.70
N LYS A 635 -17.08 -3.76 17.73
CA LYS A 635 -17.71 -5.00 17.27
C LYS A 635 -16.69 -5.85 16.53
N SER A 636 -16.56 -7.11 16.93
CA SER A 636 -15.56 -8.02 16.37
C SER A 636 -16.04 -9.48 16.38
N VAL A 637 -15.30 -10.36 15.71
CA VAL A 637 -15.54 -11.81 15.76
C VAL A 637 -15.36 -12.36 17.19
N PRO A 638 -16.00 -13.50 17.52
CA PRO A 638 -15.81 -14.12 18.84
C PRO A 638 -14.35 -14.38 19.16
N GLY A 639 -13.94 -14.09 20.40
CA GLY A 639 -12.56 -14.24 20.85
C GLY A 639 -11.60 -13.14 20.39
N ARG A 640 -11.98 -12.25 19.48
CA ARG A 640 -11.17 -11.06 19.17
C ARG A 640 -11.24 -10.08 20.31
N ALA A 641 -10.09 -9.70 20.83
CA ALA A 641 -9.97 -8.89 22.03
C ALA A 641 -9.02 -7.71 21.85
N GLN A 642 -9.30 -6.63 22.57
CA GLN A 642 -8.35 -5.58 22.87
C GLN A 642 -7.87 -5.82 24.30
N VAL A 643 -6.62 -6.21 24.45
CA VAL A 643 -5.97 -6.43 25.73
C VAL A 643 -5.27 -5.15 26.14
N VAL A 644 -5.59 -4.64 27.32
CA VAL A 644 -5.04 -3.39 27.86
C VAL A 644 -4.30 -3.70 29.14
N SER A 645 -3.00 -3.58 29.12
CA SER A 645 -2.14 -3.75 30.27
C SER A 645 -1.29 -2.51 30.54
N ARG A 646 -0.70 -2.43 31.72
CA ARG A 646 0.14 -1.29 32.12
C ARG A 646 1.42 -1.20 31.28
N ASP A 647 2.01 -2.35 30.99
CA ASP A 647 3.34 -2.44 30.37
C ASP A 647 3.25 -2.45 28.85
N ALA A 648 2.31 -3.21 28.26
CA ALA A 648 2.16 -3.35 26.83
C ALA A 648 1.21 -2.31 26.19
N GLY A 649 0.49 -1.52 27.01
CA GLY A 649 -0.52 -0.60 26.51
C GLY A 649 -1.73 -1.34 25.94
N ARG A 650 -2.17 -0.99 24.72
CA ARG A 650 -3.26 -1.66 24.01
C ARG A 650 -2.69 -2.63 22.97
N VAL A 651 -3.05 -3.89 23.05
CA VAL A 651 -2.73 -4.94 22.08
C VAL A 651 -4.03 -5.56 21.55
N VAL A 652 -4.15 -5.78 20.24
CA VAL A 652 -5.23 -6.56 19.66
C VAL A 652 -4.80 -8.02 19.60
N ALA A 653 -5.70 -8.93 19.97
CA ALA A 653 -5.38 -10.35 20.02
C ALA A 653 -6.60 -11.22 19.64
N GLN A 654 -6.35 -12.43 19.20
CA GLN A 654 -7.34 -13.50 19.11
C GLN A 654 -7.13 -14.45 20.29
N LEU A 655 -8.09 -14.47 21.21
CA LEU A 655 -8.06 -15.38 22.36
C LEU A 655 -8.25 -16.82 21.89
N ALA A 656 -7.51 -17.71 22.51
CA ALA A 656 -7.60 -19.12 22.23
C ALA A 656 -8.90 -19.72 22.83
N TRP A 657 -9.52 -20.59 22.08
CA TRP A 657 -10.73 -21.29 22.52
C TRP A 657 -10.45 -22.78 22.74
N SER A 658 -11.30 -23.41 23.53
CA SER A 658 -11.28 -24.85 23.74
C SER A 658 -12.71 -25.39 23.73
N GLU A 659 -12.92 -26.58 23.18
CA GLU A 659 -14.22 -27.24 23.23
C GLU A 659 -14.62 -27.56 24.66
N PRO A 660 -15.93 -27.48 25.02
CA PRO A 660 -16.40 -28.02 26.29
C PRO A 660 -16.01 -29.49 26.46
N ARG A 661 -15.71 -29.90 27.68
CA ARG A 661 -15.58 -31.33 27.98
C ARG A 661 -16.95 -31.98 27.79
N ALA A 662 -16.98 -33.15 27.10
CA ALA A 662 -18.20 -33.89 26.82
C ALA A 662 -18.76 -34.56 28.09
#